data_c16f8552225be6a7184d9cca43699b8a
#
_entry.id   c16f8552225be6a7184d9cca43699b8a
#
_cell.length_a   1.000
_cell.length_b   1.000
_cell.length_c   1.000
_cell.angle_alpha   90.00
_cell.angle_beta   90.00
_cell.angle_gamma   90.00
#
_symmetry.space_group_name_H-M   'P 1'
#
loop_
_entity.id
_entity.type
_entity.pdbx_description
1 polymer ?
#
loop_
_entity_poly.entity_id
_entity_poly.type
_entity_poly.pdbx_seq_one_letter_code
_entity_poly.pdbx_strand_id
1 'polypeptide(L)'
;MMTKNYFKCLFLLLATTVFTACSSSEGDGTSVVAPTLSETEVNVDCETTFYSLTVSSRTIWTATVENGSEWLKLVSGKGTGGASEKLSFEMTKNTTKQPRQANIKVTSGGASTSLKVTQAGTTVEIMDVSQIKDYDKYYKPAEFSSIDMLRSDAKWSWFRSKQSEHFFVFWEAGFGDDPNSSELPDGMRVDIDDLLKKAEQFYKTNVSTLKMAETGQGKSYLDKYKMEIYLLYQTEWLATGSGYDNTIGALWVNPSTCQPVGSVIAHEIGHSFQYQVSADKLLTGEGHETNYGMDCGFRYGFGANGAGGCAYWEQCAQWQSFQDYPEVTFFDSFYAWQQNFHRHFNHEWMRYASVYFQYYFTQKHGIEAYGRIWKESKFPEDPLQTYMRLYCNNDLQTFYDDYAEYAQKVLTYDFGSIQQYADDNAKAFKSQMFKEGGKFRPSYANCPGTTGFNAILLNVPAAGTTVKASLAALPVGSALASDDPGEVKDGDGKVIGTVHKYNSQSNKTANYRFGFVAIKGGKAIAYGKMTKGSEGEAEMKVPAGTDKLYLVVVATPDTYNRHPWNDDESDDEQWPYEVSFSGTNVSGYIDVDVNADPKDVSLSFDLKCDASLDTYELGRIDFASNGALEKIAQAFAMQPATLAGSTLPIAANTEQKPAEGKIAFGLQQPDGSIAYNYTANVGFWCSAEGQVDNWGDTAPVFFEYDKDSFVLSYGHRFGVSKAGTKYVVKPVLVYTKGGKQYKATITLNMQF
;
A
#
# COMPACT_ATOMS: atom_id res chain seq x y z
N MET A 1 -22.56 -9.81 -6.47
CA MET A 1 -23.87 -10.44 -6.22
C MET A 1 -24.75 -9.42 -5.52
N MET A 2 -25.63 -8.78 -6.25
CA MET A 2 -26.50 -7.71 -5.74
C MET A 2 -27.75 -8.32 -5.10
N THR A 3 -28.01 -7.99 -3.87
CA THR A 3 -29.30 -8.21 -3.22
C THR A 3 -29.98 -6.87 -2.99
N LYS A 4 -31.06 -6.65 -3.73
CA LYS A 4 -31.97 -5.52 -3.56
C LYS A 4 -32.80 -5.74 -2.29
N ASN A 5 -32.71 -4.84 -1.32
CA ASN A 5 -33.68 -4.75 -0.23
C ASN A 5 -34.68 -3.62 -0.52
N TYR A 6 -35.91 -4.03 -0.78
CA TYR A 6 -37.07 -3.12 -0.84
C TYR A 6 -37.60 -2.93 0.59
N PHE A 7 -37.62 -1.69 1.06
CA PHE A 7 -38.41 -1.31 2.24
C PHE A 7 -39.87 -1.15 1.84
N LYS A 8 -40.73 -2.04 2.31
CA LYS A 8 -42.17 -1.89 2.27
C LYS A 8 -42.66 -1.19 3.54
N CYS A 9 -43.06 0.06 3.46
CA CYS A 9 -43.90 0.68 4.49
C CYS A 9 -45.33 0.11 4.36
N LEU A 10 -45.75 -0.61 5.38
CA LEU A 10 -47.11 -1.14 5.51
C LEU A 10 -47.93 -0.13 6.33
N PHE A 11 -48.81 0.64 5.70
CA PHE A 11 -49.83 1.39 6.39
C PHE A 11 -51.08 0.53 6.51
N LEU A 12 -51.43 0.16 7.73
CA LEU A 12 -52.67 -0.57 8.06
C LEU A 12 -53.80 0.44 8.22
N LEU A 13 -54.70 0.54 7.28
CA LEU A 13 -55.95 1.30 7.46
C LEU A 13 -57.04 0.36 7.96
N LEU A 14 -57.53 0.59 9.19
CA LEU A 14 -58.68 -0.08 9.78
C LEU A 14 -59.95 0.54 9.18
N ALA A 15 -60.65 -0.16 8.31
CA ALA A 15 -61.99 0.23 7.87
C ALA A 15 -63.01 -0.44 8.78
N THR A 16 -63.68 0.37 9.60
CA THR A 16 -64.88 -0.07 10.34
C THR A 16 -66.11 0.06 9.44
N THR A 17 -66.61 -1.10 9.03
CA THR A 17 -67.93 -1.17 8.38
C THR A 17 -69.06 -1.13 9.41
N VAL A 18 -69.87 -0.12 9.38
CA VAL A 18 -71.14 -0.05 10.09
C VAL A 18 -72.22 -0.52 9.15
N PHE A 19 -72.78 -1.70 9.42
CA PHE A 19 -74.05 -2.15 8.78
C PHE A 19 -75.24 -1.58 9.57
N THR A 20 -76.01 -0.70 8.91
CA THR A 20 -77.37 -0.40 9.35
C THR A 20 -78.35 -1.06 8.40
N ALA A 21 -79.07 -2.00 8.92
CA ALA A 21 -80.25 -2.58 8.21
C ALA A 21 -81.41 -1.59 8.37
N CYS A 22 -82.03 -1.25 7.26
CA CYS A 22 -83.38 -0.63 7.26
C CYS A 22 -84.32 -1.34 6.30
N SER A 23 -85.49 -1.58 6.81
CA SER A 23 -86.63 -2.27 6.25
C SER A 23 -87.28 -1.51 5.09
N SER A 24 -87.90 -2.29 4.25
CA SER A 24 -88.68 -2.01 3.07
C SER A 24 -89.78 -0.92 3.21
N SER A 25 -89.83 -0.07 2.20
CA SER A 25 -91.10 0.45 1.66
C SER A 25 -90.92 0.73 0.16
N GLU A 26 -91.80 0.18 -0.62
CA GLU A 26 -91.90 0.36 -2.09
C GLU A 26 -92.14 1.85 -2.42
N GLY A 27 -91.28 2.37 -3.28
CA GLY A 27 -91.48 3.65 -3.94
C GLY A 27 -90.63 3.65 -5.20
N ASP A 28 -91.27 3.58 -6.36
CA ASP A 28 -90.68 3.63 -7.68
C ASP A 28 -89.99 4.98 -7.90
N GLY A 29 -88.73 5.02 -7.66
CA GLY A 29 -87.84 6.13 -7.90
C GLY A 29 -86.43 5.60 -8.02
N THR A 30 -85.92 5.47 -9.24
CA THR A 30 -84.54 5.10 -9.53
C THR A 30 -83.61 6.09 -8.80
N SER A 31 -83.15 5.78 -7.56
CA SER A 31 -82.17 6.58 -6.86
C SER A 31 -80.87 6.56 -7.64
N VAL A 32 -80.51 7.69 -8.20
CA VAL A 32 -79.26 7.91 -8.92
C VAL A 32 -78.12 7.83 -7.89
N VAL A 33 -77.38 6.72 -7.99
CA VAL A 33 -76.22 6.48 -7.09
C VAL A 33 -74.96 7.00 -7.75
N ALA A 34 -74.27 7.89 -7.09
CA ALA A 34 -73.02 8.41 -7.58
C ALA A 34 -71.95 7.29 -7.71
N PRO A 35 -71.06 7.33 -8.70
CA PRO A 35 -69.94 6.41 -8.80
C PRO A 35 -69.00 6.52 -7.58
N THR A 36 -68.49 5.40 -7.11
CA THR A 36 -67.55 5.35 -6.00
C THR A 36 -66.13 5.21 -6.52
N LEU A 37 -65.22 6.01 -5.99
CA LEU A 37 -63.80 5.94 -6.30
C LEU A 37 -63.04 5.23 -5.16
N SER A 38 -62.00 4.44 -5.48
CA SER A 38 -61.14 3.87 -4.44
C SER A 38 -60.44 4.92 -3.59
N GLU A 39 -60.25 6.13 -4.16
CA GLU A 39 -59.66 7.29 -3.52
C GLU A 39 -60.36 8.56 -4.03
N THR A 40 -60.63 9.52 -3.17
CA THR A 40 -61.23 10.83 -3.53
C THR A 40 -60.21 11.94 -3.54
N GLU A 41 -59.04 11.69 -2.94
CA GLU A 41 -57.88 12.58 -2.99
C GLU A 41 -56.63 11.74 -3.33
N VAL A 42 -55.82 12.24 -4.24
CA VAL A 42 -54.53 11.70 -4.64
C VAL A 42 -53.47 12.74 -4.49
N ASN A 43 -52.43 12.43 -3.68
CA ASN A 43 -51.28 13.29 -3.51
C ASN A 43 -50.05 12.58 -4.07
N VAL A 44 -49.40 13.17 -5.04
CA VAL A 44 -48.21 12.63 -5.71
C VAL A 44 -47.05 13.60 -5.68
N ASP A 45 -45.84 13.08 -5.84
CA ASP A 45 -44.65 13.91 -5.96
C ASP A 45 -44.59 14.66 -7.31
N CYS A 46 -43.65 15.59 -7.42
CA CYS A 46 -43.47 16.41 -8.62
C CYS A 46 -43.03 15.63 -9.86
N GLU A 47 -42.43 14.46 -9.68
CA GLU A 47 -41.88 13.59 -10.76
C GLU A 47 -42.90 12.58 -11.27
N THR A 48 -44.02 12.35 -10.56
CA THR A 48 -45.02 11.38 -10.93
C THR A 48 -45.73 11.80 -12.22
N THR A 49 -45.68 10.89 -13.24
CA THR A 49 -46.23 11.16 -14.58
C THR A 49 -47.46 10.34 -14.92
N PHE A 50 -47.79 9.34 -14.10
CA PHE A 50 -48.94 8.46 -14.33
C PHE A 50 -49.58 8.03 -13.02
N TYR A 51 -50.91 7.92 -13.00
CA TYR A 51 -51.69 7.39 -11.87
C TYR A 51 -52.89 6.63 -12.34
N SER A 52 -53.33 5.64 -11.55
CA SER A 52 -54.51 4.83 -11.85
C SER A 52 -55.21 4.41 -10.59
N LEU A 53 -56.53 4.57 -10.55
CA LEU A 53 -57.40 4.14 -9.46
C LEU A 53 -58.62 3.37 -9.99
N THR A 54 -59.41 2.82 -9.06
CA THR A 54 -60.63 2.08 -9.44
C THR A 54 -61.87 2.91 -9.26
N VAL A 55 -62.78 2.75 -10.24
CA VAL A 55 -64.14 3.27 -10.24
C VAL A 55 -65.13 2.11 -10.13
N SER A 56 -66.06 2.21 -9.21
CA SER A 56 -67.21 1.29 -9.11
C SER A 56 -68.47 2.05 -9.44
N SER A 57 -69.21 1.62 -10.42
CA SER A 57 -70.44 2.26 -10.86
C SER A 57 -71.45 1.19 -11.31
N ARG A 58 -72.75 1.45 -11.11
CA ARG A 58 -73.84 0.56 -11.55
C ARG A 58 -74.21 0.73 -13.04
N THR A 59 -73.85 1.88 -13.62
CA THR A 59 -74.15 2.22 -15.02
C THR A 59 -72.91 2.84 -15.68
N ILE A 60 -72.98 3.10 -16.97
CA ILE A 60 -71.94 3.76 -17.74
C ILE A 60 -71.49 5.03 -17.03
N TRP A 61 -70.20 5.21 -16.91
CA TRP A 61 -69.61 6.42 -16.30
C TRP A 61 -68.60 7.07 -17.26
N THR A 62 -68.44 8.37 -17.07
CA THR A 62 -67.44 9.18 -17.77
C THR A 62 -66.75 10.10 -16.80
N ALA A 63 -65.44 10.33 -17.03
CA ALA A 63 -64.67 11.28 -16.29
C ALA A 63 -64.31 12.51 -17.15
N THR A 64 -64.27 13.65 -16.53
CA THR A 64 -63.83 14.93 -17.14
C THR A 64 -62.91 15.67 -16.20
N VAL A 65 -61.85 16.27 -16.75
CA VAL A 65 -60.94 17.16 -15.99
C VAL A 65 -61.58 18.53 -15.93
N GLU A 66 -61.96 19.00 -14.72
CA GLU A 66 -62.63 20.29 -14.55
C GLU A 66 -61.62 21.44 -14.51
N ASN A 67 -60.40 21.21 -13.95
CA ASN A 67 -59.31 22.15 -13.94
C ASN A 67 -57.98 21.38 -14.00
N GLY A 68 -56.87 22.00 -14.42
CA GLY A 68 -55.57 21.38 -14.52
C GLY A 68 -55.37 20.58 -15.82
N SER A 69 -56.20 20.73 -16.81
CA SER A 69 -56.12 20.04 -18.11
C SER A 69 -54.85 20.39 -18.90
N GLU A 70 -54.17 21.47 -18.56
CA GLU A 70 -52.88 21.87 -19.11
C GLU A 70 -51.73 20.91 -18.71
N TRP A 71 -51.86 20.23 -17.56
CA TRP A 71 -50.84 19.33 -17.05
C TRP A 71 -51.31 17.92 -16.71
N LEU A 72 -52.65 17.66 -16.65
CA LEU A 72 -53.25 16.37 -16.37
C LEU A 72 -54.22 15.99 -17.52
N LYS A 73 -54.04 14.79 -18.08
CA LYS A 73 -54.86 14.24 -19.18
C LYS A 73 -55.36 12.84 -18.86
N LEU A 74 -56.60 12.55 -19.18
CA LEU A 74 -57.18 11.23 -19.02
C LEU A 74 -56.62 10.27 -20.05
N VAL A 75 -56.11 9.10 -19.61
CA VAL A 75 -55.73 7.95 -20.44
C VAL A 75 -56.93 6.99 -20.55
N SER A 76 -57.58 6.69 -19.42
CA SER A 76 -58.84 5.95 -19.35
C SER A 76 -59.83 6.69 -18.47
N GLY A 77 -60.84 7.28 -19.06
CA GLY A 77 -61.83 8.12 -18.40
C GLY A 77 -63.27 7.72 -18.67
N LYS A 78 -63.57 6.47 -19.02
CA LYS A 78 -64.95 5.95 -19.24
C LYS A 78 -64.99 4.45 -18.96
N GLY A 79 -66.14 3.99 -18.52
CA GLY A 79 -66.42 2.57 -18.31
C GLY A 79 -67.88 2.21 -18.52
N THR A 80 -68.16 0.93 -18.60
CA THR A 80 -69.51 0.38 -18.93
C THR A 80 -70.37 0.15 -17.69
N GLY A 81 -69.78 0.27 -16.52
CA GLY A 81 -70.42 -0.02 -15.24
C GLY A 81 -69.95 -1.37 -14.70
N GLY A 82 -69.36 -1.37 -13.54
CA GLY A 82 -68.78 -2.55 -12.87
C GLY A 82 -68.22 -2.20 -11.53
N ALA A 83 -67.82 -3.22 -10.76
CA ALA A 83 -67.30 -3.04 -9.42
C ALA A 83 -65.86 -2.58 -9.36
N SER A 84 -65.10 -2.61 -10.47
CA SER A 84 -63.64 -2.38 -10.43
C SER A 84 -63.09 -2.00 -11.81
N GLU A 85 -63.55 -0.92 -12.39
CA GLU A 85 -63.04 -0.40 -13.66
C GLU A 85 -61.96 0.66 -13.38
N LYS A 86 -61.06 0.91 -14.35
CA LYS A 86 -59.91 1.80 -14.14
C LYS A 86 -60.14 3.22 -14.65
N LEU A 87 -59.90 4.17 -13.80
CA LEU A 87 -59.66 5.57 -14.18
C LEU A 87 -58.15 5.81 -14.15
N SER A 88 -57.56 6.19 -15.28
CA SER A 88 -56.13 6.45 -15.40
C SER A 88 -55.89 7.80 -16.04
N PHE A 89 -54.85 8.47 -15.58
CA PHE A 89 -54.45 9.76 -16.12
C PHE A 89 -52.93 9.94 -16.13
N GLU A 90 -52.48 10.70 -17.09
CA GLU A 90 -51.09 11.14 -17.22
C GLU A 90 -50.94 12.55 -16.71
N MET A 91 -49.78 12.88 -16.19
CA MET A 91 -49.41 14.19 -15.71
C MET A 91 -48.06 14.61 -16.26
N THR A 92 -47.86 15.87 -16.57
CA THR A 92 -46.50 16.40 -16.77
C THR A 92 -45.81 16.51 -15.44
N LYS A 93 -44.46 16.47 -15.41
CA LYS A 93 -43.70 16.79 -14.20
C LYS A 93 -43.97 18.23 -13.75
N ASN A 94 -44.07 18.43 -12.44
CA ASN A 94 -44.19 19.78 -11.91
C ASN A 94 -42.80 20.38 -11.64
N THR A 95 -42.35 21.21 -12.55
CA THR A 95 -41.04 21.88 -12.45
C THR A 95 -41.08 23.17 -11.66
N THR A 96 -42.25 23.55 -11.09
CA THR A 96 -42.37 24.74 -10.26
C THR A 96 -42.23 24.40 -8.77
N LYS A 97 -41.83 25.38 -7.96
CA LYS A 97 -41.73 25.21 -6.49
C LYS A 97 -43.10 25.10 -5.81
N GLN A 98 -44.22 25.47 -6.49
CA GLN A 98 -45.57 25.48 -5.94
C GLN A 98 -46.27 24.17 -6.29
N PRO A 99 -46.99 23.56 -5.33
CA PRO A 99 -47.89 22.46 -5.64
C PRO A 99 -49.01 22.90 -6.56
N ARG A 100 -49.49 21.99 -7.39
CA ARG A 100 -50.64 22.27 -8.29
C ARG A 100 -51.75 21.24 -8.08
N GLN A 101 -52.97 21.64 -8.37
CA GLN A 101 -54.16 20.79 -8.15
C GLN A 101 -55.00 20.71 -9.38
N ALA A 102 -55.59 19.54 -9.58
CA ALA A 102 -56.60 19.26 -10.60
C ALA A 102 -57.80 18.53 -9.97
N ASN A 103 -58.98 18.75 -10.52
CA ASN A 103 -60.17 17.98 -10.15
C ASN A 103 -60.65 17.19 -11.35
N ILE A 104 -60.92 15.93 -11.11
CA ILE A 104 -61.53 15.01 -12.10
C ILE A 104 -62.94 14.68 -11.61
N LYS A 105 -63.96 15.07 -12.37
CA LYS A 105 -65.33 14.73 -12.08
C LYS A 105 -65.71 13.43 -12.79
N VAL A 106 -66.17 12.47 -12.03
CA VAL A 106 -66.68 11.18 -12.56
C VAL A 106 -68.17 11.16 -12.41
N THR A 107 -68.88 11.00 -13.53
CA THR A 107 -70.32 11.09 -13.61
C THR A 107 -70.93 9.79 -14.09
N SER A 108 -72.02 9.36 -13.46
CA SER A 108 -72.80 8.18 -13.87
C SER A 108 -74.29 8.41 -13.57
N GLY A 109 -75.16 8.22 -14.52
CA GLY A 109 -76.63 8.33 -14.36
C GLY A 109 -77.14 9.68 -13.85
N GLY A 110 -76.33 10.75 -14.03
CA GLY A 110 -76.68 12.11 -13.54
C GLY A 110 -76.12 12.45 -12.17
N ALA A 111 -75.55 11.50 -11.41
CA ALA A 111 -74.81 11.77 -10.17
C ALA A 111 -73.29 11.77 -10.43
N SER A 112 -72.57 12.46 -9.60
CA SER A 112 -71.10 12.61 -9.79
C SER A 112 -70.32 12.51 -8.49
N THR A 113 -69.11 12.07 -8.60
CA THR A 113 -68.07 12.11 -7.54
C THR A 113 -66.83 12.82 -8.10
N SER A 114 -66.17 13.60 -7.29
CA SER A 114 -64.94 14.33 -7.68
C SER A 114 -63.69 13.66 -7.05
N LEU A 115 -62.65 13.55 -7.86
CA LEU A 115 -61.28 13.19 -7.44
C LEU A 115 -60.46 14.47 -7.44
N LYS A 116 -59.84 14.76 -6.32
CA LYS A 116 -58.86 15.84 -6.21
C LYS A 116 -57.45 15.25 -6.38
N VAL A 117 -56.67 15.76 -7.32
CA VAL A 117 -55.27 15.38 -7.54
C VAL A 117 -54.40 16.58 -7.17
N THR A 118 -53.49 16.35 -6.26
CA THR A 118 -52.47 17.32 -5.87
C THR A 118 -51.07 16.78 -6.26
N GLN A 119 -50.39 17.53 -7.10
CA GLN A 119 -48.98 17.23 -7.41
C GLN A 119 -48.09 18.24 -6.71
N ALA A 120 -47.13 17.73 -5.89
CA ALA A 120 -46.19 18.56 -5.13
C ALA A 120 -45.37 19.46 -6.05
N GLY A 121 -44.90 20.58 -5.53
CA GLY A 121 -43.87 21.39 -6.18
C GLY A 121 -42.49 20.73 -6.09
N THR A 122 -41.62 21.04 -7.02
CA THR A 122 -40.23 20.56 -6.95
C THR A 122 -39.47 21.31 -5.85
N THR A 123 -38.65 20.54 -5.10
CA THR A 123 -37.65 21.10 -4.20
C THR A 123 -36.31 21.31 -4.89
N VAL A 124 -36.19 20.85 -6.14
CA VAL A 124 -34.94 20.95 -6.92
C VAL A 124 -34.73 22.40 -7.35
N GLU A 125 -33.56 22.89 -7.07
CA GLU A 125 -33.04 24.15 -7.60
C GLU A 125 -32.19 23.93 -8.82
N ILE A 126 -32.25 24.88 -9.75
CA ILE A 126 -31.41 24.87 -10.98
C ILE A 126 -30.54 26.11 -10.92
N MET A 127 -29.20 25.90 -11.01
CA MET A 127 -28.24 26.99 -11.00
C MET A 127 -28.12 27.60 -12.39
N ASP A 128 -28.05 28.92 -12.45
CA ASP A 128 -27.74 29.61 -13.69
C ASP A 128 -26.22 29.52 -13.97
N VAL A 129 -25.85 29.09 -15.17
CA VAL A 129 -24.47 28.99 -15.61
C VAL A 129 -23.70 30.28 -15.42
N SER A 130 -24.35 31.44 -15.61
CA SER A 130 -23.71 32.75 -15.43
C SER A 130 -23.24 33.02 -13.98
N GLN A 131 -23.74 32.25 -13.00
CA GLN A 131 -23.35 32.34 -11.59
C GLN A 131 -22.11 31.43 -11.27
N ILE A 132 -21.74 30.56 -12.17
CA ILE A 132 -20.63 29.62 -11.98
C ILE A 132 -19.34 30.24 -12.53
N LYS A 133 -18.44 30.60 -11.62
CA LYS A 133 -17.13 31.11 -12.01
C LYS A 133 -16.35 30.03 -12.78
N ASP A 134 -15.67 30.41 -13.87
CA ASP A 134 -14.81 29.53 -14.70
C ASP A 134 -15.54 28.25 -15.21
N TYR A 135 -16.87 28.34 -15.45
CA TYR A 135 -17.65 27.19 -15.94
C TYR A 135 -17.08 26.62 -17.26
N ASP A 136 -16.52 27.44 -18.10
CA ASP A 136 -15.88 27.08 -19.37
C ASP A 136 -14.53 26.35 -19.20
N LYS A 137 -13.98 26.37 -17.97
CA LYS A 137 -12.77 25.61 -17.60
C LYS A 137 -13.08 24.25 -17.00
N TYR A 138 -14.34 23.88 -16.85
CA TYR A 138 -14.74 22.56 -16.44
C TYR A 138 -14.85 21.64 -17.65
N TYR A 139 -14.19 20.50 -17.60
CA TYR A 139 -14.37 19.43 -18.56
C TYR A 139 -15.45 18.47 -18.04
N LYS A 140 -16.62 18.41 -18.69
CA LYS A 140 -17.64 17.46 -18.29
C LYS A 140 -17.33 16.08 -18.85
N PRO A 141 -16.97 15.08 -17.99
CA PRO A 141 -16.67 13.74 -18.43
C PRO A 141 -17.81 13.09 -19.22
N ALA A 142 -17.47 12.28 -20.22
CA ALA A 142 -18.47 11.57 -21.02
C ALA A 142 -19.38 10.66 -20.18
N GLU A 143 -18.84 10.06 -19.12
CA GLU A 143 -19.63 9.25 -18.18
C GLU A 143 -20.71 10.06 -17.44
N PHE A 144 -20.55 11.38 -17.32
CA PHE A 144 -21.53 12.29 -16.70
C PHE A 144 -22.49 12.92 -17.71
N SER A 145 -22.48 12.47 -18.97
CA SER A 145 -23.34 13.03 -20.03
C SER A 145 -24.83 13.04 -19.65
N SER A 146 -25.29 12.05 -18.89
CA SER A 146 -26.68 11.94 -18.41
C SER A 146 -26.97 12.73 -17.12
N ILE A 147 -25.94 13.32 -16.48
CA ILE A 147 -26.09 14.09 -15.24
C ILE A 147 -26.26 15.58 -15.59
N ASP A 148 -27.39 16.17 -15.19
CA ASP A 148 -27.55 17.61 -15.22
C ASP A 148 -26.98 18.21 -13.92
N MET A 149 -25.71 18.60 -13.95
CA MET A 149 -24.98 19.14 -12.80
C MET A 149 -25.50 20.51 -12.32
N LEU A 150 -26.35 21.16 -13.08
CA LEU A 150 -26.98 22.42 -12.66
C LEU A 150 -28.13 22.21 -11.66
N ARG A 151 -28.60 20.97 -11.52
CA ARG A 151 -29.67 20.59 -10.57
C ARG A 151 -29.10 20.35 -9.17
N SER A 152 -29.79 20.82 -8.15
CA SER A 152 -29.38 20.62 -6.74
C SER A 152 -29.42 19.13 -6.31
N ASP A 153 -30.26 18.30 -6.93
CA ASP A 153 -30.42 16.88 -6.65
C ASP A 153 -29.53 15.95 -7.49
N ALA A 154 -28.72 16.48 -8.39
CA ALA A 154 -27.80 15.67 -9.18
C ALA A 154 -26.72 15.03 -8.29
N LYS A 155 -26.23 13.85 -8.67
CA LYS A 155 -25.11 13.19 -7.92
C LYS A 155 -23.93 14.14 -7.77
N TRP A 156 -23.43 14.67 -8.86
CA TRP A 156 -22.45 15.75 -8.92
C TRP A 156 -23.19 17.03 -9.29
N SER A 157 -23.08 18.05 -8.44
CA SER A 157 -23.84 19.28 -8.61
C SER A 157 -22.99 20.50 -8.32
N TRP A 158 -23.20 21.56 -9.09
CA TRP A 158 -22.56 22.85 -8.83
C TRP A 158 -22.96 23.46 -7.49
N PHE A 159 -24.10 23.08 -6.92
CA PHE A 159 -24.48 23.45 -5.56
C PHE A 159 -23.55 22.84 -4.49
N ARG A 160 -22.91 21.75 -4.84
CA ARG A 160 -21.96 21.02 -3.97
C ARG A 160 -20.60 20.96 -4.64
N SER A 161 -20.03 22.13 -4.84
CA SER A 161 -18.72 22.28 -5.46
C SER A 161 -17.97 23.48 -4.88
N LYS A 162 -16.65 23.40 -5.00
CA LYS A 162 -15.73 24.52 -4.73
C LYS A 162 -14.59 24.48 -5.73
N GLN A 163 -13.88 25.57 -5.90
CA GLN A 163 -12.77 25.62 -6.85
C GLN A 163 -11.61 26.47 -6.33
N SER A 164 -10.44 26.14 -6.82
CA SER A 164 -9.23 26.96 -6.72
C SER A 164 -8.79 27.45 -8.09
N GLU A 165 -7.54 27.83 -8.24
CA GLU A 165 -7.00 28.29 -9.52
C GLU A 165 -6.96 27.15 -10.56
N HIS A 166 -6.56 25.93 -10.13
CA HIS A 166 -6.32 24.78 -11.02
C HIS A 166 -7.21 23.57 -10.75
N PHE A 167 -8.12 23.63 -9.75
CA PHE A 167 -8.97 22.49 -9.38
C PHE A 167 -10.44 22.87 -9.24
N PHE A 168 -11.32 21.93 -9.63
CA PHE A 168 -12.69 21.82 -9.14
C PHE A 168 -12.78 20.66 -8.14
N VAL A 169 -13.53 20.87 -7.06
CA VAL A 169 -13.93 19.80 -6.13
C VAL A 169 -15.45 19.69 -6.15
N PHE A 170 -15.95 18.47 -6.34
CA PHE A 170 -17.36 18.12 -6.20
C PHE A 170 -17.53 17.11 -5.09
N TRP A 171 -18.63 17.19 -4.35
CA TRP A 171 -18.95 16.20 -3.30
C TRP A 171 -20.38 15.69 -3.38
N GLU A 172 -20.59 14.47 -2.90
CA GLU A 172 -21.90 13.83 -2.92
C GLU A 172 -22.87 14.44 -1.91
N ALA A 173 -24.18 14.25 -2.14
CA ALA A 173 -25.26 14.85 -1.36
C ALA A 173 -25.25 14.47 0.13
N GLY A 174 -24.64 13.35 0.50
CA GLY A 174 -24.48 12.92 1.89
C GLY A 174 -23.73 13.91 2.79
N PHE A 175 -22.87 14.74 2.21
CA PHE A 175 -22.15 15.80 2.94
C PHE A 175 -23.02 17.05 3.21
N GLY A 176 -24.18 17.20 2.58
CA GLY A 176 -24.92 18.45 2.59
C GLY A 176 -24.17 19.57 1.84
N ASP A 177 -24.41 20.81 2.28
CA ASP A 177 -23.81 22.00 1.64
C ASP A 177 -22.35 22.23 2.06
N ASP A 178 -21.94 21.73 3.23
CA ASP A 178 -20.59 21.90 3.78
C ASP A 178 -20.01 20.56 4.26
N PRO A 179 -19.02 19.99 3.55
CA PRO A 179 -18.34 18.78 3.97
C PRO A 179 -17.60 18.86 5.32
N ASN A 180 -17.36 20.06 5.85
CA ASN A 180 -16.74 20.25 7.16
C ASN A 180 -17.74 20.53 8.28
N SER A 181 -19.03 20.42 8.00
CA SER A 181 -20.09 20.68 8.99
C SER A 181 -19.93 19.85 10.26
N SER A 182 -20.15 20.49 11.43
CA SER A 182 -20.19 19.80 12.72
C SER A 182 -21.36 18.82 12.88
N GLU A 183 -22.34 18.85 11.98
CA GLU A 183 -23.45 17.91 11.94
C GLU A 183 -23.06 16.55 11.36
N LEU A 184 -21.94 16.48 10.61
CA LEU A 184 -21.41 15.25 10.09
C LEU A 184 -20.63 14.47 11.18
N PRO A 185 -20.61 13.14 11.13
CA PRO A 185 -19.69 12.34 11.96
C PRO A 185 -18.24 12.79 11.76
N ASP A 186 -17.43 12.76 12.81
CA ASP A 186 -16.02 13.21 12.75
C ASP A 186 -15.23 12.55 11.63
N GLY A 187 -15.41 11.24 11.43
CA GLY A 187 -14.75 10.48 10.37
C GLY A 187 -15.25 10.78 8.94
N MET A 188 -16.29 11.63 8.80
CA MET A 188 -16.85 12.00 7.50
C MET A 188 -16.59 13.47 7.13
N ARG A 189 -15.94 14.25 8.01
CA ARG A 189 -15.66 15.65 7.72
C ARG A 189 -14.46 15.85 6.84
N VAL A 190 -14.54 16.77 5.90
CA VAL A 190 -13.42 17.15 5.04
C VAL A 190 -13.34 18.67 4.94
N ASP A 191 -12.19 19.22 5.29
CA ASP A 191 -11.91 20.64 5.06
C ASP A 191 -11.53 20.86 3.58
N ILE A 192 -12.51 21.33 2.80
CA ILE A 192 -12.33 21.58 1.36
C ILE A 192 -11.34 22.71 1.08
N ASP A 193 -11.20 23.67 2.00
CA ASP A 193 -10.22 24.76 1.83
C ASP A 193 -8.79 24.25 2.02
N ASP A 194 -8.56 23.39 3.00
CA ASP A 194 -7.25 22.73 3.18
C ASP A 194 -6.95 21.79 2.00
N LEU A 195 -7.94 21.01 1.54
CA LEU A 195 -7.80 20.13 0.38
C LEU A 195 -7.37 20.92 -0.86
N LEU A 196 -8.10 21.98 -1.21
CA LEU A 196 -7.77 22.80 -2.37
C LEU A 196 -6.42 23.51 -2.22
N LYS A 197 -6.12 24.06 -1.05
CA LYS A 197 -4.84 24.71 -0.78
C LYS A 197 -3.66 23.79 -0.99
N LYS A 198 -3.75 22.55 -0.49
CA LYS A 198 -2.70 21.55 -0.65
C LYS A 198 -2.64 21.01 -2.08
N ALA A 199 -3.79 20.81 -2.73
CA ALA A 199 -3.84 20.43 -4.14
C ALA A 199 -3.09 21.46 -5.03
N GLU A 200 -3.25 22.75 -4.77
CA GLU A 200 -2.48 23.80 -5.47
C GLU A 200 -0.97 23.71 -5.23
N GLN A 201 -0.56 23.35 -4.01
CA GLN A 201 0.86 23.07 -3.71
C GLN A 201 1.38 21.91 -4.56
N PHE A 202 0.65 20.79 -4.59
CA PHE A 202 1.02 19.61 -5.35
C PHE A 202 0.99 19.87 -6.87
N TYR A 203 0.02 20.67 -7.35
CA TYR A 203 0.01 21.14 -8.74
C TYR A 203 1.30 21.91 -9.06
N LYS A 204 1.67 22.87 -8.23
CA LYS A 204 2.90 23.64 -8.41
C LYS A 204 4.14 22.75 -8.41
N THR A 205 4.23 21.76 -7.52
CA THR A 205 5.33 20.78 -7.52
C THR A 205 5.41 20.06 -8.87
N ASN A 206 4.30 19.54 -9.35
CA ASN A 206 4.27 18.76 -10.60
C ASN A 206 4.54 19.63 -11.86
N VAL A 207 3.95 20.82 -11.95
CA VAL A 207 4.10 21.68 -13.16
C VAL A 207 5.41 22.49 -13.10
N SER A 208 5.66 23.17 -11.97
CA SER A 208 6.77 24.12 -11.91
C SER A 208 8.11 23.47 -11.61
N THR A 209 8.13 22.45 -10.73
CA THR A 209 9.37 21.79 -10.29
C THR A 209 9.69 20.58 -11.15
N LEU A 210 8.74 19.64 -11.27
CA LEU A 210 8.96 18.36 -11.96
C LEU A 210 8.76 18.44 -13.48
N LYS A 211 8.15 19.53 -13.97
CA LYS A 211 7.87 19.74 -15.40
C LYS A 211 7.04 18.62 -16.05
N MET A 212 6.05 18.08 -15.31
CA MET A 212 5.16 17.04 -15.82
C MET A 212 4.24 17.54 -16.93
N ALA A 213 3.88 18.82 -16.95
CA ALA A 213 3.08 19.45 -18.01
C ALA A 213 3.73 20.75 -18.51
N GLU A 214 3.51 21.07 -19.78
CA GLU A 214 3.98 22.31 -20.42
C GLU A 214 2.80 23.26 -20.61
N THR A 215 2.46 24.02 -19.57
CA THR A 215 1.35 24.97 -19.55
C THR A 215 1.72 26.31 -20.20
N GLY A 216 0.71 27.05 -20.68
CA GLY A 216 0.86 28.38 -21.28
C GLY A 216 1.39 28.36 -22.73
N GLN A 217 1.45 27.20 -23.37
CA GLN A 217 2.00 27.04 -24.72
C GLN A 217 1.05 26.32 -25.69
N GLY A 218 -0.18 26.02 -25.25
CA GLY A 218 -1.13 25.24 -26.06
C GLY A 218 -0.75 23.76 -26.23
N LYS A 219 0.14 23.27 -25.39
CA LYS A 219 0.61 21.88 -25.41
C LYS A 219 -0.02 21.00 -24.34
N SER A 220 -0.81 21.59 -23.45
CA SER A 220 -1.49 20.87 -22.39
C SER A 220 -2.95 21.26 -22.32
N TYR A 221 -3.83 20.31 -22.05
CA TYR A 221 -5.23 20.58 -21.73
C TYR A 221 -5.40 21.42 -20.47
N LEU A 222 -4.39 21.46 -19.58
CA LEU A 222 -4.36 22.36 -18.41
C LEU A 222 -4.34 23.85 -18.78
N ASP A 223 -4.05 24.21 -20.02
CA ASP A 223 -4.18 25.58 -20.53
C ASP A 223 -5.65 26.01 -20.66
N LYS A 224 -6.57 25.04 -20.71
CA LYS A 224 -8.00 25.26 -20.87
C LYS A 224 -8.81 24.77 -19.69
N TYR A 225 -8.52 23.61 -19.13
CA TYR A 225 -9.33 22.95 -18.12
C TYR A 225 -8.61 22.90 -16.76
N LYS A 226 -9.39 22.90 -15.69
CA LYS A 226 -8.91 22.60 -14.33
C LYS A 226 -9.00 21.11 -14.08
N MET A 227 -8.13 20.57 -13.24
CA MET A 227 -8.21 19.21 -12.74
C MET A 227 -9.42 19.02 -11.81
N GLU A 228 -9.86 17.80 -11.62
CA GLU A 228 -11.12 17.50 -10.95
C GLU A 228 -10.91 16.57 -9.77
N ILE A 229 -11.56 16.89 -8.64
CA ILE A 229 -11.57 16.09 -7.42
C ILE A 229 -13.01 15.71 -7.10
N TYR A 230 -13.27 14.42 -6.90
CA TYR A 230 -14.58 13.89 -6.56
C TYR A 230 -14.54 13.25 -5.17
N LEU A 231 -15.23 13.88 -4.21
CA LEU A 231 -15.31 13.43 -2.83
C LEU A 231 -16.56 12.57 -2.64
N LEU A 232 -16.36 11.28 -2.34
CA LEU A 232 -17.41 10.29 -2.16
C LEU A 232 -17.83 10.21 -0.70
N TYR A 233 -19.12 10.15 -0.44
CA TYR A 233 -19.68 9.98 0.90
C TYR A 233 -19.71 8.50 1.29
N GLN A 234 -18.56 8.00 1.71
CA GLN A 234 -18.39 6.61 2.15
C GLN A 234 -17.31 6.49 3.21
N THR A 235 -17.43 5.46 4.06
CA THR A 235 -16.44 5.12 5.08
C THR A 235 -15.38 4.14 4.57
N GLU A 236 -15.68 3.40 3.52
CA GLU A 236 -14.71 2.51 2.87
C GLU A 236 -13.59 3.35 2.25
N TRP A 237 -12.35 2.98 2.55
CA TRP A 237 -11.18 3.69 2.07
C TRP A 237 -11.12 3.69 0.54
N LEU A 238 -10.92 4.86 -0.03
CA LEU A 238 -10.72 5.05 -1.46
C LEU A 238 -9.83 6.26 -1.71
N ALA A 239 -8.74 6.04 -2.42
CA ALA A 239 -8.01 7.08 -3.12
C ALA A 239 -7.59 6.52 -4.48
N THR A 240 -7.88 7.24 -5.55
CA THR A 240 -7.51 6.85 -6.90
C THR A 240 -7.28 8.09 -7.74
N GLY A 241 -6.08 8.23 -8.29
CA GLY A 241 -5.74 9.27 -9.26
C GLY A 241 -5.69 8.69 -10.68
N SER A 242 -6.29 9.39 -11.61
CA SER A 242 -6.27 9.07 -13.05
C SER A 242 -6.77 10.29 -13.85
N GLY A 243 -7.78 10.13 -14.69
CA GLY A 243 -8.40 11.21 -15.43
C GLY A 243 -9.53 10.77 -16.34
N TYR A 244 -10.05 11.69 -17.10
CA TYR A 244 -11.22 11.50 -17.97
C TYR A 244 -10.93 11.73 -19.44
N ASP A 245 -11.46 10.84 -20.28
CA ASP A 245 -11.63 10.98 -21.73
C ASP A 245 -10.36 11.41 -22.48
N ASN A 246 -9.19 10.96 -21.96
CA ASN A 246 -7.88 11.37 -22.48
C ASN A 246 -7.70 12.90 -22.55
N THR A 247 -8.29 13.61 -21.60
CA THR A 247 -8.33 15.07 -21.61
C THR A 247 -7.80 15.66 -20.31
N ILE A 248 -8.37 15.30 -19.16
CA ILE A 248 -8.06 15.96 -17.91
C ILE A 248 -7.78 14.98 -16.77
N GLY A 249 -6.76 15.29 -15.97
CA GLY A 249 -6.48 14.54 -14.74
C GLY A 249 -7.57 14.75 -13.68
N ALA A 250 -7.93 13.67 -12.99
CA ALA A 250 -8.93 13.67 -11.93
C ALA A 250 -8.57 12.66 -10.84
N LEU A 251 -9.13 12.87 -9.64
CA LEU A 251 -9.00 11.90 -8.54
C LEU A 251 -10.33 11.72 -7.81
N TRP A 252 -10.48 10.53 -7.23
CA TRP A 252 -11.64 10.13 -6.43
C TRP A 252 -11.16 9.77 -5.04
N VAL A 253 -11.74 10.40 -4.03
CA VAL A 253 -11.28 10.27 -2.65
C VAL A 253 -12.46 10.11 -1.70
N ASN A 254 -12.22 9.49 -0.55
CA ASN A 254 -13.17 9.45 0.55
C ASN A 254 -12.64 10.29 1.75
N PRO A 255 -13.46 10.57 2.77
CA PRO A 255 -13.05 11.42 3.90
C PRO A 255 -11.78 10.98 4.61
N SER A 256 -11.57 9.66 4.83
CA SER A 256 -10.40 9.16 5.56
C SER A 256 -9.07 9.47 4.89
N THR A 257 -9.05 9.65 3.57
CA THR A 257 -7.84 10.02 2.81
C THR A 257 -7.53 11.52 2.85
N CYS A 258 -8.48 12.31 3.37
CA CYS A 258 -8.36 13.75 3.56
C CYS A 258 -8.24 14.16 5.04
N GLN A 259 -7.95 13.23 5.94
CA GLN A 259 -7.88 13.44 7.39
C GLN A 259 -6.56 12.92 7.99
N PRO A 260 -5.48 13.71 7.91
CA PRO A 260 -5.33 15.00 7.24
C PRO A 260 -5.11 14.86 5.73
N VAL A 261 -5.34 15.92 4.96
CA VAL A 261 -4.85 16.02 3.59
C VAL A 261 -3.32 15.96 3.62
N GLY A 262 -2.73 14.98 2.95
CA GLY A 262 -1.30 14.69 3.08
C GLY A 262 -0.72 13.95 1.88
N SER A 263 0.25 13.08 2.14
CA SER A 263 0.99 12.33 1.11
C SER A 263 0.10 11.46 0.23
N VAL A 264 -1.03 10.94 0.74
CA VAL A 264 -1.99 10.17 -0.07
C VAL A 264 -2.59 11.05 -1.18
N ILE A 265 -3.09 12.24 -0.85
CA ILE A 265 -3.64 13.15 -1.87
C ILE A 265 -2.56 13.63 -2.84
N ALA A 266 -1.34 13.88 -2.35
CA ALA A 266 -0.20 14.22 -3.20
C ALA A 266 0.13 13.09 -4.20
N HIS A 267 0.05 11.82 -3.75
CA HIS A 267 0.23 10.62 -4.56
C HIS A 267 -0.84 10.53 -5.66
N GLU A 268 -2.11 10.69 -5.33
CA GLU A 268 -3.21 10.63 -6.32
C GLU A 268 -3.17 11.77 -7.33
N ILE A 269 -2.78 12.96 -6.90
CA ILE A 269 -2.50 14.07 -7.83
C ILE A 269 -1.30 13.73 -8.72
N GLY A 270 -0.29 13.04 -8.19
CA GLY A 270 0.81 12.47 -8.98
C GLY A 270 0.30 11.59 -10.12
N HIS A 271 -0.58 10.64 -9.85
CA HIS A 271 -1.23 9.81 -10.87
C HIS A 271 -2.03 10.64 -11.88
N SER A 272 -2.74 11.67 -11.40
CA SER A 272 -3.49 12.57 -12.28
C SER A 272 -2.58 13.31 -13.25
N PHE A 273 -1.35 13.66 -12.82
CA PHE A 273 -0.33 14.24 -13.73
C PHE A 273 0.29 13.21 -14.67
N GLN A 274 0.48 11.98 -14.24
CA GLN A 274 0.91 10.89 -15.12
C GLN A 274 -0.13 10.65 -16.24
N TYR A 275 -1.41 10.71 -15.87
CA TYR A 275 -2.51 10.70 -16.85
C TYR A 275 -2.44 11.91 -17.79
N GLN A 276 -2.20 13.11 -17.24
CA GLN A 276 -2.14 14.35 -18.02
C GLN A 276 -1.01 14.32 -19.06
N VAL A 277 0.16 13.74 -18.73
CA VAL A 277 1.24 13.54 -19.72
C VAL A 277 0.72 12.78 -20.94
N SER A 278 -0.07 11.73 -20.72
CA SER A 278 -0.64 10.95 -21.81
C SER A 278 -1.65 11.75 -22.62
N ALA A 279 -2.55 12.48 -21.94
CA ALA A 279 -3.54 13.33 -22.57
C ALA A 279 -2.89 14.42 -23.44
N ASP A 280 -1.84 15.06 -22.91
CA ASP A 280 -1.12 16.12 -23.59
C ASP A 280 -0.34 15.60 -24.81
N LYS A 281 0.20 14.37 -24.75
CA LYS A 281 0.80 13.72 -25.92
C LYS A 281 -0.21 13.49 -27.04
N LEU A 282 -1.44 13.10 -26.72
CA LEU A 282 -2.51 12.98 -27.72
C LEU A 282 -2.90 14.34 -28.30
N LEU A 283 -2.98 15.38 -27.46
CA LEU A 283 -3.26 16.75 -27.89
C LEU A 283 -2.23 17.24 -28.91
N THR A 284 -0.94 16.95 -28.69
CA THR A 284 0.15 17.37 -29.58
C THR A 284 0.38 16.42 -30.75
N GLY A 285 -0.35 15.29 -30.81
CA GLY A 285 -0.19 14.30 -31.90
C GLY A 285 1.05 13.41 -31.72
N GLU A 286 1.67 13.41 -30.55
CA GLU A 286 2.86 12.60 -30.26
C GLU A 286 2.51 11.23 -29.67
N GLY A 287 1.28 11.06 -29.19
CA GLY A 287 0.76 9.82 -28.60
C GLY A 287 -0.31 9.17 -29.47
N HIS A 288 -0.60 7.91 -29.18
CA HIS A 288 -1.72 7.18 -29.77
C HIS A 288 -2.35 6.22 -28.75
N GLU A 289 -3.62 5.90 -28.94
CA GLU A 289 -4.30 4.90 -28.15
C GLU A 289 -3.83 3.49 -28.53
N THR A 290 -3.64 2.66 -27.52
CA THR A 290 -3.36 1.23 -27.67
C THR A 290 -4.49 0.41 -27.08
N ASN A 291 -4.50 -0.91 -27.31
CA ASN A 291 -5.46 -1.82 -26.69
C ASN A 291 -5.36 -1.84 -25.14
N TYR A 292 -4.30 -1.26 -24.58
CA TYR A 292 -4.00 -1.21 -23.15
C TYR A 292 -4.07 0.21 -22.57
N GLY A 293 -4.61 1.16 -23.33
CA GLY A 293 -4.65 2.57 -23.00
C GLY A 293 -3.69 3.39 -23.85
N MET A 294 -3.29 4.54 -23.32
CA MET A 294 -2.50 5.49 -24.09
C MET A 294 -1.03 5.10 -24.14
N ASP A 295 -0.42 5.33 -25.28
CA ASP A 295 1.01 5.14 -25.50
C ASP A 295 1.83 6.25 -24.81
N CYS A 296 1.89 6.18 -23.51
CA CYS A 296 2.76 7.05 -22.70
C CYS A 296 3.96 6.30 -22.09
N GLY A 297 4.20 5.07 -22.57
CA GLY A 297 5.33 4.24 -22.14
C GLY A 297 5.21 3.61 -20.75
N PHE A 298 4.55 4.24 -19.77
CA PHE A 298 4.62 3.77 -18.39
C PHE A 298 3.27 3.64 -17.69
N ARG A 299 2.18 3.99 -18.34
CA ARG A 299 0.86 4.02 -17.71
C ARG A 299 0.34 2.64 -17.32
N TYR A 300 0.67 1.65 -18.11
CA TYR A 300 0.24 0.27 -17.89
C TYR A 300 1.45 -0.66 -17.80
N GLY A 301 1.30 -1.76 -17.09
CA GLY A 301 2.36 -2.73 -16.91
C GLY A 301 2.87 -3.33 -18.22
N PHE A 302 4.06 -3.86 -18.16
CA PHE A 302 4.77 -4.51 -19.27
C PHE A 302 4.46 -6.01 -19.37
N GLY A 303 3.50 -6.52 -18.62
CA GLY A 303 3.13 -7.92 -18.56
C GLY A 303 2.77 -8.51 -19.92
N ALA A 304 2.81 -9.84 -20.05
CA ALA A 304 2.65 -10.58 -21.29
C ALA A 304 1.39 -10.18 -22.08
N ASN A 305 0.34 -9.74 -21.40
CA ASN A 305 -0.91 -9.30 -22.00
C ASN A 305 -1.15 -7.78 -21.87
N GLY A 306 -0.18 -7.02 -21.38
CA GLY A 306 -0.33 -5.59 -21.10
C GLY A 306 -1.34 -5.27 -20.00
N ALA A 307 -1.86 -6.28 -19.32
CA ALA A 307 -2.97 -6.19 -18.38
C ALA A 307 -2.54 -6.02 -16.93
N GLY A 308 -1.25 -6.06 -16.65
CA GLY A 308 -0.72 -5.91 -15.31
C GLY A 308 -0.61 -4.46 -14.87
N GLY A 309 -0.64 -4.19 -13.59
CA GLY A 309 -0.29 -2.89 -13.04
C GLY A 309 1.13 -2.47 -13.47
N CYS A 310 1.44 -1.21 -13.37
CA CYS A 310 2.76 -0.67 -13.67
C CYS A 310 3.49 -0.33 -12.38
N ALA A 311 4.54 -1.05 -12.06
CA ALA A 311 5.36 -0.73 -10.89
C ALA A 311 5.84 0.72 -10.93
N TYR A 312 6.28 1.19 -12.07
CA TYR A 312 6.78 2.55 -12.22
C TYR A 312 5.71 3.63 -12.04
N TRP A 313 4.46 3.35 -12.38
CA TRP A 313 3.33 4.23 -12.14
C TRP A 313 3.20 4.55 -10.63
N GLU A 314 3.20 3.52 -9.79
CA GLU A 314 3.11 3.67 -8.34
C GLU A 314 4.39 4.24 -7.72
N GLN A 315 5.57 3.74 -8.13
CA GLN A 315 6.86 4.28 -7.67
C GLN A 315 6.95 5.78 -7.90
N CYS A 316 6.48 6.24 -9.06
CA CYS A 316 6.51 7.63 -9.43
C CYS A 316 5.53 8.48 -8.63
N ALA A 317 4.30 8.03 -8.41
CA ALA A 317 3.34 8.76 -7.58
C ALA A 317 3.83 8.89 -6.13
N GLN A 318 4.43 7.82 -5.58
CA GLN A 318 5.10 7.88 -4.28
C GLN A 318 6.24 8.90 -4.28
N TRP A 319 7.13 8.83 -5.26
CA TRP A 319 8.24 9.78 -5.34
C TRP A 319 7.77 11.23 -5.52
N GLN A 320 6.71 11.47 -6.32
CA GLN A 320 6.08 12.79 -6.47
C GLN A 320 5.56 13.32 -5.13
N SER A 321 4.87 12.47 -4.35
CA SER A 321 4.37 12.84 -3.03
C SER A 321 5.51 13.17 -2.05
N PHE A 322 6.63 12.47 -2.13
CA PHE A 322 7.80 12.71 -1.28
C PHE A 322 8.55 14.01 -1.60
N GLN A 323 8.23 14.70 -2.69
CA GLN A 323 8.76 16.04 -2.93
C GLN A 323 8.13 17.07 -1.99
N ASP A 324 6.88 16.83 -1.55
CA ASP A 324 6.16 17.67 -0.60
C ASP A 324 6.22 17.11 0.84
N TYR A 325 6.43 15.79 0.99
CA TYR A 325 6.47 15.07 2.27
C TYR A 325 7.72 14.17 2.38
N PRO A 326 8.94 14.73 2.34
CA PRO A 326 10.16 13.91 2.33
C PRO A 326 10.38 13.11 3.61
N GLU A 327 9.78 13.51 4.73
CA GLU A 327 9.86 12.84 6.03
C GLU A 327 9.20 11.46 6.04
N VAL A 328 8.26 11.17 5.10
CA VAL A 328 7.60 9.86 5.03
C VAL A 328 8.26 8.90 4.03
N THR A 329 9.37 9.28 3.40
CA THR A 329 10.08 8.46 2.38
C THR A 329 10.47 7.06 2.90
N PHE A 330 10.68 6.90 4.21
CA PHE A 330 11.14 5.65 4.83
C PHE A 330 10.07 4.99 5.71
N PHE A 331 8.80 5.31 5.50
CA PHE A 331 7.67 4.68 6.19
C PHE A 331 6.97 3.64 5.29
N ASP A 332 6.04 2.90 5.84
CA ASP A 332 5.13 1.96 5.16
C ASP A 332 5.84 1.03 4.16
N SER A 333 5.78 1.37 2.88
CA SER A 333 6.27 0.52 1.78
C SER A 333 7.79 0.34 1.75
N PHE A 334 8.55 1.12 2.51
CA PHE A 334 10.01 1.07 2.50
C PHE A 334 10.56 -0.34 2.71
N TYR A 335 9.97 -1.12 3.62
CA TYR A 335 10.41 -2.49 3.92
C TYR A 335 10.31 -3.43 2.71
N ALA A 336 9.33 -3.23 1.83
CA ALA A 336 9.21 -4.02 0.61
C ALA A 336 10.43 -3.83 -0.30
N TRP A 337 10.93 -2.59 -0.42
CA TRP A 337 12.17 -2.33 -1.16
C TRP A 337 13.40 -2.86 -0.44
N GLN A 338 13.52 -2.65 0.89
CA GLN A 338 14.67 -3.09 1.67
C GLN A 338 14.86 -4.62 1.63
N GLN A 339 13.79 -5.38 1.48
CA GLN A 339 13.86 -6.84 1.35
C GLN A 339 14.08 -7.31 -0.09
N ASN A 340 13.81 -6.46 -1.10
CA ASN A 340 13.73 -6.87 -2.50
C ASN A 340 14.66 -6.10 -3.46
N PHE A 341 15.59 -5.27 -2.98
CA PHE A 341 16.52 -4.50 -3.82
C PHE A 341 17.45 -5.37 -4.70
N HIS A 342 17.50 -6.68 -4.46
CA HIS A 342 18.18 -7.67 -5.31
C HIS A 342 17.38 -8.02 -6.57
N ARG A 343 16.08 -7.72 -6.62
CA ARG A 343 15.21 -7.98 -7.77
C ARG A 343 15.31 -6.88 -8.83
N HIS A 344 14.71 -7.13 -9.96
CA HIS A 344 14.63 -6.12 -11.02
C HIS A 344 13.96 -4.84 -10.53
N PHE A 345 14.43 -3.66 -10.99
CA PHE A 345 13.91 -2.36 -10.58
C PHE A 345 12.37 -2.22 -10.70
N ASN A 346 11.78 -2.81 -11.75
CA ASN A 346 10.33 -2.77 -12.01
C ASN A 346 9.58 -3.97 -11.44
N HIS A 347 10.14 -4.70 -10.46
CA HIS A 347 9.46 -5.83 -9.85
C HIS A 347 8.21 -5.37 -9.11
N GLU A 348 7.08 -6.10 -9.26
CA GLU A 348 5.76 -5.77 -8.72
C GLU A 348 5.72 -5.66 -7.20
N TRP A 349 6.54 -6.43 -6.49
CA TRP A 349 6.62 -6.35 -5.02
C TRP A 349 7.16 -5.03 -4.50
N MET A 350 7.85 -4.27 -5.36
CA MET A 350 8.41 -2.97 -5.00
C MET A 350 7.63 -1.79 -5.58
N ARG A 351 6.43 -2.00 -6.11
CA ARG A 351 5.67 -0.96 -6.84
C ARG A 351 5.46 0.33 -6.07
N TYR A 352 5.36 0.30 -4.73
CA TYR A 352 5.23 1.49 -3.89
C TYR A 352 6.56 1.92 -3.24
N ALA A 353 7.63 1.17 -3.40
CA ALA A 353 8.83 1.30 -2.60
C ALA A 353 10.12 1.59 -3.38
N SER A 354 10.22 1.23 -4.66
CA SER A 354 11.44 1.39 -5.46
C SER A 354 11.58 2.81 -6.01
N VAL A 355 11.72 3.79 -5.12
CA VAL A 355 11.73 5.23 -5.45
C VAL A 355 13.14 5.85 -5.50
N TYR A 356 14.17 5.09 -5.14
CA TYR A 356 15.49 5.69 -4.85
C TYR A 356 16.32 5.95 -6.10
N PHE A 357 16.07 5.24 -7.20
CA PHE A 357 16.70 5.54 -8.47
C PHE A 357 16.24 6.88 -9.05
N GLN A 358 14.99 7.29 -8.78
CA GLN A 358 14.48 8.61 -9.13
C GLN A 358 15.25 9.72 -8.40
N TYR A 359 15.60 9.54 -7.13
CA TYR A 359 16.47 10.48 -6.41
C TYR A 359 17.88 10.54 -7.01
N TYR A 360 18.44 9.39 -7.40
CA TYR A 360 19.75 9.33 -8.03
C TYR A 360 19.79 10.09 -9.35
N PHE A 361 18.89 9.77 -10.29
CA PHE A 361 18.98 10.39 -11.60
C PHE A 361 18.57 11.88 -11.59
N THR A 362 17.67 12.29 -10.70
CA THR A 362 17.35 13.70 -10.54
C THR A 362 18.49 14.49 -9.88
N GLN A 363 19.24 13.89 -8.97
CA GLN A 363 20.47 14.49 -8.48
C GLN A 363 21.53 14.65 -9.59
N LYS A 364 21.65 13.66 -10.45
CA LYS A 364 22.67 13.62 -11.50
C LYS A 364 22.34 14.54 -12.69
N HIS A 365 21.09 14.62 -13.11
CA HIS A 365 20.65 15.28 -14.33
C HIS A 365 19.77 16.51 -14.10
N GLY A 366 19.47 16.83 -12.83
CA GLY A 366 18.54 17.89 -12.45
C GLY A 366 17.13 17.35 -12.23
N ILE A 367 16.36 18.07 -11.39
CA ILE A 367 15.01 17.64 -10.98
C ILE A 367 14.05 17.48 -12.17
N GLU A 368 14.23 18.25 -13.22
CA GLU A 368 13.42 18.22 -14.45
C GLU A 368 13.58 16.92 -15.25
N ALA A 369 14.65 16.16 -15.01
CA ALA A 369 14.86 14.86 -15.63
C ALA A 369 13.69 13.91 -15.37
N TYR A 370 13.02 14.06 -14.23
CA TYR A 370 11.85 13.27 -13.87
C TYR A 370 10.69 13.46 -14.90
N GLY A 371 10.21 14.68 -15.06
CA GLY A 371 9.14 14.99 -16.03
C GLY A 371 9.57 14.72 -17.48
N ARG A 372 10.87 14.88 -17.77
CA ARG A 372 11.40 14.57 -19.09
C ARG A 372 11.30 13.08 -19.43
N ILE A 373 11.62 12.19 -18.52
CA ILE A 373 11.45 10.73 -18.72
C ILE A 373 9.99 10.41 -19.03
N TRP A 374 9.04 10.97 -18.31
CA TRP A 374 7.62 10.76 -18.55
C TRP A 374 7.17 11.29 -19.91
N LYS A 375 7.49 12.55 -20.22
CA LYS A 375 7.06 13.21 -21.48
C LYS A 375 7.72 12.64 -22.72
N GLU A 376 8.99 12.24 -22.64
CA GLU A 376 9.73 11.72 -23.79
C GLU A 376 9.75 10.18 -23.88
N SER A 377 9.01 9.48 -23.01
CA SER A 377 8.85 8.03 -23.11
C SER A 377 8.24 7.60 -24.45
N LYS A 378 8.63 6.45 -24.95
CA LYS A 378 8.14 5.90 -26.23
C LYS A 378 7.75 4.44 -26.05
N PHE A 379 6.57 4.08 -26.54
CA PHE A 379 6.19 2.66 -26.57
C PHE A 379 7.11 1.88 -27.53
N PRO A 380 7.59 0.68 -27.19
CA PRO A 380 7.31 -0.10 -25.97
C PRO A 380 8.43 0.01 -24.90
N GLU A 381 9.16 1.13 -24.82
CA GLU A 381 10.21 1.33 -23.83
C GLU A 381 9.67 1.19 -22.40
N ASP A 382 10.43 0.53 -21.53
CA ASP A 382 10.25 0.69 -20.10
C ASP A 382 11.00 1.95 -19.58
N PRO A 383 10.81 2.36 -18.33
CA PRO A 383 11.44 3.58 -17.82
C PRO A 383 12.97 3.56 -17.85
N LEU A 384 13.60 2.41 -17.67
CA LEU A 384 15.05 2.29 -17.73
C LEU A 384 15.56 2.37 -19.19
N GLN A 385 14.81 1.84 -20.15
CA GLN A 385 15.11 2.00 -21.57
C GLN A 385 14.96 3.47 -22.01
N THR A 386 13.96 4.18 -21.52
CA THR A 386 13.84 5.62 -21.74
C THR A 386 15.01 6.38 -21.12
N TYR A 387 15.41 6.04 -19.90
CA TYR A 387 16.60 6.61 -19.26
C TYR A 387 17.86 6.36 -20.09
N MET A 388 18.07 5.12 -20.55
CA MET A 388 19.21 4.77 -21.42
C MET A 388 19.24 5.63 -22.69
N ARG A 389 18.09 5.83 -23.34
CA ARG A 389 18.02 6.64 -24.55
C ARG A 389 18.32 8.11 -24.29
N LEU A 390 17.77 8.68 -23.20
CA LEU A 390 17.88 10.11 -22.93
C LEU A 390 19.23 10.52 -22.34
N TYR A 391 19.85 9.65 -21.54
CA TYR A 391 21.01 10.00 -20.73
C TYR A 391 22.26 9.14 -20.98
N CYS A 392 22.10 7.98 -21.63
CA CYS A 392 23.20 7.06 -21.88
C CYS A 392 23.44 6.79 -23.39
N ASN A 393 22.86 7.57 -24.29
CA ASN A 393 22.98 7.39 -25.74
C ASN A 393 22.63 5.98 -26.25
N ASN A 394 21.65 5.31 -25.63
CA ASN A 394 21.31 3.89 -25.82
C ASN A 394 22.47 2.91 -25.53
N ASP A 395 23.50 3.34 -24.81
CA ASP A 395 24.59 2.47 -24.40
C ASP A 395 24.27 1.79 -23.06
N LEU A 396 24.03 0.50 -23.13
CA LEU A 396 23.73 -0.34 -21.97
C LEU A 396 24.87 -0.32 -20.93
N GLN A 397 26.13 -0.22 -21.38
CA GLN A 397 27.26 -0.21 -20.47
C GLN A 397 27.33 1.10 -19.67
N THR A 398 27.05 2.22 -20.28
CA THR A 398 26.92 3.52 -19.60
C THR A 398 25.77 3.51 -18.59
N PHE A 399 24.62 2.95 -18.97
CA PHE A 399 23.50 2.79 -18.04
C PHE A 399 23.89 1.93 -16.81
N TYR A 400 24.57 0.81 -17.04
CA TYR A 400 25.00 -0.02 -15.94
C TYR A 400 26.07 0.65 -15.04
N ASP A 401 26.88 1.54 -15.59
CA ASP A 401 27.81 2.35 -14.79
C ASP A 401 27.04 3.30 -13.87
N ASP A 402 26.00 3.95 -14.40
CA ASP A 402 25.11 4.83 -13.63
C ASP A 402 24.36 4.04 -12.54
N TYR A 403 23.84 2.87 -12.90
CA TYR A 403 23.10 2.04 -11.96
C TYR A 403 24.00 1.48 -10.84
N ALA A 404 25.25 1.18 -11.15
CA ALA A 404 26.24 0.75 -10.17
C ALA A 404 26.65 1.88 -9.22
N GLU A 405 26.77 3.11 -9.73
CA GLU A 405 26.97 4.31 -8.89
C GLU A 405 25.76 4.51 -7.95
N TYR A 406 24.55 4.37 -8.47
CA TYR A 406 23.33 4.39 -7.65
C TYR A 406 23.37 3.34 -6.54
N ALA A 407 23.71 2.08 -6.87
CA ALA A 407 23.76 0.98 -5.90
C ALA A 407 24.78 1.20 -4.79
N GLN A 408 25.90 1.90 -5.06
CA GLN A 408 26.85 2.30 -4.01
C GLN A 408 26.29 3.43 -3.14
N LYS A 409 25.66 4.44 -3.73
CA LYS A 409 25.15 5.63 -3.03
C LYS A 409 23.93 5.34 -2.17
N VAL A 410 23.09 4.41 -2.58
CA VAL A 410 21.86 4.08 -1.87
C VAL A 410 22.09 3.47 -0.49
N LEU A 411 23.26 2.85 -0.24
CA LEU A 411 23.61 2.31 1.08
C LEU A 411 23.59 3.37 2.21
N THR A 412 23.71 4.63 1.85
CA THR A 412 23.63 5.76 2.79
C THR A 412 22.64 6.82 2.34
N TYR A 413 21.87 6.55 1.30
CA TYR A 413 20.97 7.50 0.65
C TYR A 413 21.64 8.82 0.30
N ASP A 414 22.86 8.74 -0.28
CA ASP A 414 23.64 9.90 -0.70
C ASP A 414 23.03 10.58 -1.95
N PHE A 415 21.79 11.03 -1.78
CA PHE A 415 20.94 11.67 -2.79
C PHE A 415 20.44 13.04 -2.32
N GLY A 416 21.30 13.83 -1.68
CA GLY A 416 20.97 15.18 -1.22
C GLY A 416 20.07 15.17 0.03
N SER A 417 18.93 15.85 -0.02
CA SER A 417 18.12 16.14 1.18
C SER A 417 17.51 14.90 1.85
N ILE A 418 17.26 13.81 1.13
CA ILE A 418 16.60 12.62 1.73
C ILE A 418 17.51 11.89 2.73
N GLN A 419 18.83 12.03 2.62
CA GLN A 419 19.77 11.36 3.51
C GLN A 419 19.50 11.65 5.00
N GLN A 420 19.01 12.85 5.33
CA GLN A 420 18.71 13.25 6.70
C GLN A 420 17.53 12.52 7.33
N TYR A 421 16.62 11.96 6.50
CA TYR A 421 15.43 11.22 6.97
C TYR A 421 15.70 9.74 7.13
N ALA A 422 16.80 9.23 6.58
CA ALA A 422 17.17 7.82 6.68
C ALA A 422 17.80 7.53 8.06
N ASP A 423 17.12 6.73 8.86
CA ASP A 423 17.61 6.26 10.16
C ASP A 423 18.57 5.06 10.01
N ASP A 424 18.96 4.46 11.11
CA ASP A 424 19.87 3.30 11.13
C ASP A 424 19.19 2.04 10.55
N ASN A 425 17.85 1.92 10.69
CA ASN A 425 17.11 0.79 10.11
C ASN A 425 17.06 0.90 8.58
N ALA A 426 16.81 2.11 8.05
CA ALA A 426 16.87 2.37 6.63
C ALA A 426 18.25 2.03 6.02
N LYS A 427 19.34 2.24 6.78
CA LYS A 427 20.73 1.97 6.38
C LYS A 427 21.22 0.57 6.75
N ALA A 428 20.32 -0.33 7.18
CA ALA A 428 20.68 -1.69 7.59
C ALA A 428 20.62 -2.68 6.42
N PHE A 429 21.40 -2.43 5.37
CA PHE A 429 21.49 -3.35 4.23
C PHE A 429 22.19 -4.65 4.61
N LYS A 430 21.65 -5.78 4.14
CA LYS A 430 22.28 -7.08 4.31
C LYS A 430 21.77 -8.07 3.26
N SER A 431 22.64 -8.50 2.37
CA SER A 431 22.38 -9.65 1.49
C SER A 431 22.93 -10.91 2.12
N GLN A 432 22.10 -11.95 2.17
CA GLN A 432 22.49 -13.23 2.73
C GLN A 432 23.38 -14.01 1.76
N MET A 433 24.51 -14.51 2.29
CA MET A 433 25.50 -15.27 1.55
C MET A 433 25.75 -16.61 2.22
N PHE A 434 25.91 -17.66 1.43
CA PHE A 434 26.27 -19.00 1.90
C PHE A 434 27.64 -19.42 1.37
N LYS A 435 28.42 -20.13 2.21
CA LYS A 435 29.74 -20.60 1.80
C LYS A 435 29.64 -21.93 1.03
N GLU A 436 30.36 -22.00 -0.07
CA GLU A 436 30.51 -23.24 -0.86
C GLU A 436 31.94 -23.32 -1.33
N GLY A 437 32.65 -24.42 -0.96
CA GLY A 437 33.99 -24.66 -1.43
C GLY A 437 35.02 -23.56 -1.15
N GLY A 438 34.88 -22.81 -0.08
CA GLY A 438 35.79 -21.71 0.28
C GLY A 438 35.41 -20.34 -0.30
N LYS A 439 34.37 -20.26 -1.11
CA LYS A 439 33.81 -19.06 -1.69
C LYS A 439 32.37 -18.83 -1.15
N PHE A 440 31.80 -17.67 -1.35
CA PHE A 440 30.42 -17.33 -0.97
C PHE A 440 29.55 -17.18 -2.21
N ARG A 441 28.32 -17.66 -2.13
CA ARG A 441 27.27 -17.48 -3.13
C ARG A 441 26.10 -16.71 -2.51
N PRO A 442 25.38 -15.84 -3.24
CA PRO A 442 24.15 -15.25 -2.72
C PRO A 442 23.14 -16.35 -2.41
N SER A 443 22.33 -16.19 -1.37
CA SER A 443 21.20 -17.10 -1.14
C SER A 443 20.24 -17.08 -2.35
N TYR A 444 19.44 -18.13 -2.52
CA TYR A 444 18.36 -18.14 -3.52
C TYR A 444 17.49 -16.89 -3.40
N ALA A 445 17.08 -16.57 -2.16
CA ALA A 445 16.22 -15.42 -1.88
C ALA A 445 16.87 -14.04 -2.13
N ASN A 446 18.19 -13.95 -2.28
CA ASN A 446 18.91 -12.70 -2.56
C ASN A 446 19.73 -12.74 -3.84
N CYS A 447 19.58 -13.76 -4.68
CA CYS A 447 20.31 -13.80 -5.95
C CYS A 447 19.87 -12.63 -6.84
N PRO A 448 20.81 -11.79 -7.34
CA PRO A 448 20.41 -10.56 -8.01
C PRO A 448 19.82 -10.83 -9.40
N GLY A 449 18.69 -10.17 -9.71
CA GLY A 449 18.15 -10.05 -11.07
C GLY A 449 18.84 -8.94 -11.86
N THR A 450 18.45 -8.74 -13.12
CA THR A 450 18.89 -7.58 -13.91
C THR A 450 18.54 -6.29 -13.18
N THR A 451 19.50 -5.38 -13.03
CA THR A 451 19.36 -4.16 -12.19
C THR A 451 19.15 -4.41 -10.69
N GLY A 452 19.08 -5.66 -10.25
CA GLY A 452 19.18 -6.00 -8.84
C GLY A 452 20.62 -5.94 -8.35
N PHE A 453 20.80 -5.75 -7.04
CA PHE A 453 22.14 -5.73 -6.46
C PHE A 453 22.20 -6.41 -5.10
N ASN A 454 23.38 -6.86 -4.71
CA ASN A 454 23.67 -7.29 -3.36
C ASN A 454 24.49 -6.23 -2.61
N ALA A 455 24.16 -6.05 -1.34
CA ALA A 455 24.92 -5.27 -0.37
C ALA A 455 25.48 -6.26 0.68
N ILE A 456 26.68 -6.74 0.46
CA ILE A 456 27.32 -7.75 1.33
C ILE A 456 28.04 -7.02 2.44
N LEU A 457 27.49 -7.09 3.65
CA LEU A 457 28.14 -6.53 4.83
C LEU A 457 29.37 -7.35 5.20
N LEU A 458 30.50 -6.69 5.42
CA LEU A 458 31.79 -7.30 5.70
C LEU A 458 32.31 -6.93 7.08
N ASN A 459 33.20 -7.75 7.63
CA ASN A 459 33.97 -7.39 8.80
C ASN A 459 34.88 -6.19 8.47
N VAL A 460 34.94 -5.22 9.38
CA VAL A 460 35.78 -4.03 9.20
C VAL A 460 37.19 -4.29 9.77
N PRO A 461 38.24 -4.42 8.92
CA PRO A 461 39.59 -4.62 9.39
C PRO A 461 40.21 -3.29 9.85
N ALA A 462 41.43 -3.36 10.40
CA ALA A 462 42.16 -2.17 10.80
C ALA A 462 42.33 -1.19 9.64
N ALA A 463 42.28 0.12 9.96
CA ALA A 463 42.49 1.16 8.96
C ALA A 463 43.83 0.99 8.23
N GLY A 464 43.81 1.23 6.93
CA GLY A 464 44.96 1.01 6.05
C GLY A 464 45.15 -0.40 5.52
N THR A 465 44.36 -1.39 6.00
CA THR A 465 44.31 -2.73 5.41
C THR A 465 43.77 -2.66 3.98
N THR A 466 44.42 -3.35 3.03
CA THR A 466 43.85 -3.55 1.70
C THR A 466 42.94 -4.75 1.75
N VAL A 467 41.63 -4.52 1.47
CA VAL A 467 40.64 -5.58 1.30
C VAL A 467 40.46 -5.87 -0.19
N LYS A 468 40.23 -7.13 -0.52
CA LYS A 468 40.01 -7.57 -1.89
C LYS A 468 38.80 -8.52 -1.95
N ALA A 469 38.08 -8.45 -3.07
CA ALA A 469 37.00 -9.38 -3.43
C ALA A 469 37.26 -9.91 -4.82
N SER A 470 37.46 -11.21 -4.93
CA SER A 470 37.59 -11.92 -6.22
C SER A 470 36.25 -12.59 -6.55
N LEU A 471 35.59 -12.13 -7.61
CA LEU A 471 34.26 -12.58 -8.04
C LEU A 471 34.36 -13.35 -9.35
N ALA A 472 33.54 -14.39 -9.49
CA ALA A 472 33.30 -15.08 -10.74
C ALA A 472 31.82 -15.41 -10.92
N ALA A 473 31.28 -15.15 -12.11
CA ALA A 473 29.93 -15.56 -12.49
C ALA A 473 29.77 -17.07 -12.44
N LEU A 474 28.62 -17.54 -12.00
CA LEU A 474 28.19 -18.90 -12.12
C LEU A 474 27.27 -19.07 -13.34
N PRO A 475 27.23 -20.21 -13.99
CA PRO A 475 26.23 -20.49 -15.01
C PRO A 475 24.82 -20.34 -14.44
N VAL A 476 23.92 -19.76 -15.21
CA VAL A 476 22.50 -19.66 -14.82
C VAL A 476 21.95 -21.05 -14.54
N GLY A 477 21.09 -21.19 -13.55
CA GLY A 477 20.56 -22.48 -13.11
C GLY A 477 21.58 -23.34 -12.33
N SER A 478 22.70 -22.77 -11.89
CA SER A 478 23.66 -23.47 -11.02
C SER A 478 23.00 -23.95 -9.72
N ALA A 479 23.56 -25.00 -9.11
CA ALA A 479 23.13 -25.42 -7.78
C ALA A 479 23.37 -24.32 -6.75
N LEU A 480 22.49 -24.26 -5.76
CA LEU A 480 22.69 -23.42 -4.58
C LEU A 480 23.91 -23.91 -3.76
N ALA A 481 24.37 -23.09 -2.84
CA ALA A 481 25.29 -23.56 -1.82
C ALA A 481 24.62 -24.65 -0.97
N SER A 482 25.42 -25.61 -0.46
CA SER A 482 24.89 -26.78 0.26
C SER A 482 24.08 -26.45 1.51
N ASP A 483 24.37 -25.30 2.15
CA ASP A 483 23.70 -24.83 3.35
C ASP A 483 22.54 -23.85 3.07
N ASP A 484 22.30 -23.50 1.80
CA ASP A 484 21.17 -22.65 1.41
C ASP A 484 19.87 -23.46 1.48
N PRO A 485 18.88 -23.06 2.30
CA PRO A 485 17.61 -23.77 2.37
C PRO A 485 16.80 -23.70 1.08
N GLY A 486 17.15 -22.79 0.16
CA GLY A 486 16.45 -22.61 -1.11
C GLY A 486 14.98 -22.23 -0.96
N GLU A 487 14.63 -21.46 0.07
CA GLU A 487 13.26 -21.07 0.34
C GLU A 487 12.70 -20.16 -0.76
N VAL A 488 11.55 -20.55 -1.31
CA VAL A 488 10.72 -19.72 -2.18
C VAL A 488 9.65 -19.07 -1.33
N LYS A 489 9.52 -17.75 -1.42
CA LYS A 489 8.57 -16.97 -0.62
C LYS A 489 7.55 -16.28 -1.52
N ASP A 490 6.31 -16.15 -1.05
CA ASP A 490 5.30 -15.28 -1.66
C ASP A 490 5.52 -13.80 -1.29
N GLY A 491 4.68 -12.92 -1.86
CA GLY A 491 4.74 -11.47 -1.63
C GLY A 491 4.57 -11.04 -0.17
N ASP A 492 4.00 -11.91 0.67
CA ASP A 492 3.85 -11.70 2.12
C ASP A 492 5.05 -12.25 2.92
N GLY A 493 6.07 -12.79 2.24
CA GLY A 493 7.27 -13.36 2.84
C GLY A 493 7.09 -14.78 3.42
N LYS A 494 5.96 -15.43 3.16
CA LYS A 494 5.68 -16.79 3.60
C LYS A 494 6.37 -17.79 2.68
N VAL A 495 7.05 -18.79 3.25
CA VAL A 495 7.66 -19.88 2.50
C VAL A 495 6.58 -20.74 1.86
N ILE A 496 6.58 -20.83 0.53
CA ILE A 496 5.65 -21.61 -0.28
C ILE A 496 6.29 -22.84 -0.94
N GLY A 497 7.60 -22.94 -0.90
CA GLY A 497 8.34 -24.08 -1.46
C GLY A 497 9.83 -24.00 -1.21
N THR A 498 10.57 -24.98 -1.74
CA THR A 498 12.03 -25.00 -1.71
C THR A 498 12.59 -25.46 -3.06
N VAL A 499 13.75 -24.92 -3.41
CA VAL A 499 14.50 -25.27 -4.62
C VAL A 499 15.95 -25.60 -4.28
N HIS A 500 16.66 -26.23 -5.22
CA HIS A 500 18.08 -26.59 -5.05
C HIS A 500 18.99 -25.92 -6.08
N LYS A 501 18.43 -25.09 -6.93
CA LYS A 501 19.13 -24.37 -8.00
C LYS A 501 18.56 -22.97 -8.13
N TYR A 502 19.39 -22.04 -8.59
CA TYR A 502 18.94 -20.75 -9.06
C TYR A 502 18.05 -20.90 -10.29
N ASN A 503 17.18 -19.91 -10.53
CA ASN A 503 16.35 -19.88 -11.72
C ASN A 503 17.20 -19.93 -12.99
N SER A 504 16.70 -20.63 -14.01
CA SER A 504 17.37 -20.72 -15.30
C SER A 504 16.85 -19.66 -16.24
N GLN A 505 17.76 -18.92 -16.86
CA GLN A 505 17.42 -17.90 -17.83
C GLN A 505 17.70 -18.35 -19.27
N SER A 506 16.95 -17.79 -20.20
CA SER A 506 17.17 -18.05 -21.61
C SER A 506 18.41 -17.34 -22.16
N ASN A 507 18.80 -16.21 -21.59
CA ASN A 507 20.04 -15.49 -21.85
C ASN A 507 21.15 -15.91 -20.90
N LYS A 508 22.38 -15.70 -21.32
CA LYS A 508 23.42 -16.65 -20.95
C LYS A 508 24.67 -16.05 -20.40
N THR A 509 24.94 -14.76 -20.62
CA THR A 509 26.16 -14.11 -20.17
C THR A 509 25.85 -13.23 -18.97
N ALA A 510 26.35 -13.61 -17.79
CA ALA A 510 26.29 -12.80 -16.60
C ALA A 510 27.56 -11.95 -16.50
N ASN A 511 27.39 -10.66 -16.46
CA ASN A 511 28.41 -9.71 -16.07
C ASN A 511 27.96 -8.98 -14.80
N TYR A 512 28.93 -8.39 -14.12
CA TYR A 512 28.67 -7.66 -12.89
C TYR A 512 29.44 -6.35 -12.88
N ARG A 513 28.97 -5.44 -12.01
CA ARG A 513 29.77 -4.34 -11.49
C ARG A 513 29.84 -4.51 -9.99
N PHE A 514 31.05 -4.54 -9.46
CA PHE A 514 31.22 -4.76 -8.03
C PHE A 514 32.38 -3.94 -7.46
N GLY A 515 32.18 -3.45 -6.24
CA GLY A 515 33.16 -2.59 -5.57
C GLY A 515 32.76 -2.32 -4.12
N PHE A 516 33.74 -1.87 -3.35
CA PHE A 516 33.57 -1.62 -1.92
C PHE A 516 32.93 -0.26 -1.63
N VAL A 517 32.26 -0.16 -0.47
CA VAL A 517 31.80 1.10 0.11
C VAL A 517 32.19 1.10 1.59
N ALA A 518 32.91 2.12 2.02
CA ALA A 518 33.26 2.34 3.42
C ALA A 518 32.38 3.45 4.02
N ILE A 519 31.78 3.16 5.16
CA ILE A 519 30.80 4.03 5.84
C ILE A 519 31.33 4.41 7.23
N LYS A 520 31.03 5.63 7.66
CA LYS A 520 31.28 6.16 9.00
C LYS A 520 30.10 7.00 9.45
N GLY A 521 29.50 6.67 10.61
CA GLY A 521 28.38 7.42 11.16
C GLY A 521 27.21 7.54 10.19
N GLY A 522 26.88 6.48 9.45
CA GLY A 522 25.79 6.44 8.49
C GLY A 522 26.02 7.23 7.19
N LYS A 523 27.28 7.68 6.92
CA LYS A 523 27.67 8.38 5.68
C LYS A 523 28.79 7.63 4.99
N ALA A 524 28.74 7.53 3.67
CA ALA A 524 29.85 6.99 2.91
C ALA A 524 31.07 7.90 2.99
N ILE A 525 32.22 7.34 3.33
CA ILE A 525 33.51 8.04 3.40
C ILE A 525 34.44 7.63 2.26
N ALA A 526 34.15 6.53 1.57
CA ALA A 526 34.81 6.15 0.34
C ALA A 526 33.92 5.23 -0.50
N TYR A 527 33.90 5.49 -1.79
CA TYR A 527 33.38 4.61 -2.83
C TYR A 527 34.55 3.98 -3.57
N GLY A 528 34.66 2.65 -3.54
CA GLY A 528 35.64 1.91 -4.31
C GLY A 528 35.34 1.94 -5.79
N LYS A 529 36.38 1.85 -6.60
CA LYS A 529 36.21 1.68 -8.04
C LYS A 529 35.44 0.38 -8.31
N MET A 530 34.43 0.46 -9.15
CA MET A 530 33.69 -0.72 -9.61
C MET A 530 34.51 -1.51 -10.64
N THR A 531 34.74 -2.78 -10.36
CA THR A 531 35.25 -3.76 -11.33
C THR A 531 34.11 -4.26 -12.21
N LYS A 532 34.39 -4.48 -13.49
CA LYS A 532 33.38 -4.89 -14.51
C LYS A 532 33.77 -6.23 -15.12
N GLY A 533 32.81 -7.10 -15.34
CA GLY A 533 33.00 -8.36 -16.07
C GLY A 533 32.32 -9.55 -15.41
N SER A 534 32.42 -10.71 -16.06
CA SER A 534 31.97 -12.00 -15.52
C SER A 534 32.90 -12.57 -14.46
N GLU A 535 34.13 -12.07 -14.39
CA GLU A 535 35.15 -12.38 -13.38
C GLU A 535 36.06 -11.19 -13.14
N GLY A 536 36.68 -11.09 -11.98
CA GLY A 536 37.62 -10.03 -11.68
C GLY A 536 37.89 -9.86 -10.18
N GLU A 537 38.71 -8.86 -9.87
CA GLU A 537 39.07 -8.50 -8.50
C GLU A 537 38.76 -7.01 -8.27
N ALA A 538 38.04 -6.71 -7.20
CA ALA A 538 37.91 -5.36 -6.66
C ALA A 538 38.79 -5.22 -5.41
N GLU A 539 39.35 -4.04 -5.19
CA GLU A 539 40.15 -3.76 -4.00
C GLU A 539 39.84 -2.36 -3.42
N MET A 540 40.06 -2.25 -2.13
CA MET A 540 39.99 -0.95 -1.41
C MET A 540 40.99 -0.96 -0.25
N LYS A 541 41.66 0.17 -0.05
CA LYS A 541 42.37 0.44 1.20
C LYS A 541 41.38 1.03 2.20
N VAL A 542 41.11 0.33 3.30
CA VAL A 542 40.10 0.73 4.29
C VAL A 542 40.46 2.06 4.93
N PRO A 543 39.56 3.09 4.83
CA PRO A 543 39.80 4.39 5.43
C PRO A 543 39.79 4.37 6.97
N ALA A 544 40.42 5.33 7.57
CA ALA A 544 40.38 5.52 9.03
C ALA A 544 38.96 5.88 9.49
N GLY A 545 38.51 5.18 10.54
CA GLY A 545 37.22 5.43 11.18
C GLY A 545 36.02 4.77 10.42
N THR A 546 36.26 3.86 9.49
CA THR A 546 35.23 3.01 8.93
C THR A 546 34.54 2.22 10.04
N ASP A 547 33.22 2.28 10.11
CA ASP A 547 32.40 1.51 11.06
C ASP A 547 31.55 0.43 10.35
N LYS A 548 31.25 0.60 9.06
CA LYS A 548 30.67 -0.43 8.20
C LYS A 548 31.41 -0.51 6.87
N LEU A 549 31.61 -1.73 6.39
CA LEU A 549 32.24 -2.01 5.09
C LEU A 549 31.30 -2.92 4.29
N TYR A 550 31.02 -2.54 3.05
CA TYR A 550 30.22 -3.34 2.13
C TYR A 550 30.97 -3.68 0.87
N LEU A 551 30.69 -4.86 0.30
CA LEU A 551 30.85 -5.10 -1.13
C LEU A 551 29.48 -4.96 -1.79
N VAL A 552 29.34 -4.07 -2.76
CA VAL A 552 28.16 -3.96 -3.61
C VAL A 552 28.43 -4.77 -4.88
N VAL A 553 27.46 -5.60 -5.27
CA VAL A 553 27.51 -6.40 -6.51
C VAL A 553 26.23 -6.18 -7.28
N VAL A 554 26.31 -5.57 -8.45
CA VAL A 554 25.16 -5.30 -9.34
C VAL A 554 25.19 -6.29 -10.50
N ALA A 555 24.07 -6.96 -10.75
CA ALA A 555 23.94 -7.81 -11.94
C ALA A 555 23.74 -6.96 -13.19
N THR A 556 24.61 -7.11 -14.16
CA THR A 556 24.67 -6.31 -15.39
C THR A 556 24.88 -7.22 -16.61
N PRO A 557 23.86 -8.04 -16.96
CA PRO A 557 23.98 -9.00 -18.06
C PRO A 557 24.18 -8.28 -19.40
N ASP A 558 24.66 -8.99 -20.43
CA ASP A 558 24.99 -8.42 -21.75
C ASP A 558 23.77 -7.89 -22.49
N THR A 559 22.58 -8.32 -22.12
CA THR A 559 21.30 -7.85 -22.65
C THR A 559 20.42 -7.34 -21.55
N TYR A 560 19.75 -6.21 -21.78
CA TYR A 560 18.73 -5.73 -20.86
C TYR A 560 17.39 -6.41 -21.19
N ASN A 561 16.82 -7.12 -20.21
CA ASN A 561 15.50 -7.70 -20.30
C ASN A 561 14.53 -6.92 -19.41
N ARG A 562 13.35 -6.59 -19.94
CA ARG A 562 12.28 -6.02 -19.15
C ARG A 562 11.73 -7.09 -18.21
N HIS A 563 11.40 -6.71 -16.99
CA HIS A 563 10.71 -7.59 -16.06
C HIS A 563 9.24 -7.74 -16.48
N PRO A 564 8.72 -8.97 -16.65
CA PRO A 564 7.30 -9.19 -16.87
C PRO A 564 6.51 -8.87 -15.59
N TRP A 565 5.32 -8.31 -15.76
CA TRP A 565 4.40 -8.12 -14.63
C TRP A 565 3.60 -9.41 -14.42
N ASN A 566 3.98 -10.17 -13.43
CA ASN A 566 3.26 -11.38 -12.99
C ASN A 566 3.65 -11.68 -11.54
N ASP A 567 2.94 -12.61 -10.89
CA ASP A 567 3.24 -13.06 -9.53
C ASP A 567 3.90 -14.46 -9.55
N ASP A 568 4.64 -14.80 -10.61
CA ASP A 568 5.36 -16.07 -10.75
C ASP A 568 6.86 -15.90 -10.53
N GLU A 569 7.31 -16.18 -9.30
CA GLU A 569 8.70 -16.08 -8.90
C GLU A 569 9.63 -17.06 -9.64
N SER A 570 9.09 -18.08 -10.32
CA SER A 570 9.88 -19.11 -11.01
C SER A 570 10.53 -18.60 -12.29
N ASP A 571 10.01 -17.51 -12.86
CA ASP A 571 10.56 -16.88 -14.07
C ASP A 571 11.39 -15.62 -13.77
N ASP A 572 11.51 -15.22 -12.51
CA ASP A 572 12.41 -14.14 -12.11
C ASP A 572 13.83 -14.40 -12.54
N GLU A 573 14.45 -13.41 -13.14
CA GLU A 573 15.85 -13.49 -13.48
C GLU A 573 16.73 -13.58 -12.24
N GLN A 574 17.64 -14.56 -12.25
CA GLN A 574 18.67 -14.72 -11.23
C GLN A 574 20.03 -14.88 -11.90
N TRP A 575 20.96 -14.01 -11.51
CA TRP A 575 22.33 -14.00 -12.00
C TRP A 575 23.28 -14.43 -10.86
N PRO A 576 23.56 -15.75 -10.71
CA PRO A 576 24.37 -16.26 -9.62
C PRO A 576 25.86 -15.99 -9.85
N TYR A 577 26.57 -15.81 -8.75
CA TYR A 577 28.03 -15.64 -8.73
C TYR A 577 28.62 -16.28 -7.48
N GLU A 578 29.95 -16.43 -7.50
CA GLU A 578 30.70 -16.73 -6.28
C GLU A 578 31.76 -15.68 -6.05
N VAL A 579 32.03 -15.39 -4.77
CA VAL A 579 33.00 -14.40 -4.35
C VAL A 579 33.84 -14.90 -3.19
N SER A 580 35.12 -14.58 -3.21
CA SER A 580 36.07 -14.82 -2.09
C SER A 580 36.70 -13.52 -1.66
N PHE A 581 37.11 -13.45 -0.38
CA PHE A 581 37.67 -12.27 0.22
C PHE A 581 39.09 -12.48 0.72
N SER A 582 39.88 -11.41 0.72
CA SER A 582 41.14 -11.34 1.45
C SER A 582 41.24 -9.99 2.19
N GLY A 583 41.84 -10.00 3.39
CA GLY A 583 41.88 -8.83 4.28
C GLY A 583 40.56 -8.51 4.98
N THR A 584 39.47 -9.19 4.66
CA THR A 584 38.14 -9.12 5.29
C THR A 584 37.38 -10.43 5.04
N ASN A 585 36.17 -10.54 5.57
CA ASN A 585 35.23 -11.63 5.32
C ASN A 585 33.78 -11.16 5.48
N VAL A 586 32.82 -11.96 5.05
CA VAL A 586 31.38 -11.69 5.25
C VAL A 586 31.10 -11.52 6.75
N SER A 587 30.43 -10.43 7.10
CA SER A 587 30.10 -10.11 8.49
C SER A 587 29.18 -11.17 9.10
N GLY A 588 29.55 -11.62 10.32
CA GLY A 588 28.83 -12.68 11.01
C GLY A 588 29.09 -14.09 10.46
N TYR A 589 29.90 -14.23 9.39
CA TYR A 589 30.38 -15.53 8.99
C TYR A 589 31.46 -16.00 9.97
N ILE A 590 31.30 -17.19 10.48
CA ILE A 590 32.22 -17.86 11.40
C ILE A 590 32.77 -19.08 10.70
N ASP A 591 34.08 -19.30 10.81
CA ASP A 591 34.71 -20.51 10.27
C ASP A 591 34.37 -21.70 11.18
N VAL A 592 33.42 -22.51 10.76
CA VAL A 592 32.90 -23.67 11.50
C VAL A 592 33.12 -24.92 10.66
N ASP A 593 33.75 -25.93 11.24
CA ASP A 593 33.71 -27.27 10.69
C ASP A 593 32.34 -27.92 10.99
N VAL A 594 31.44 -27.84 10.03
CA VAL A 594 30.06 -28.36 10.17
C VAL A 594 30.00 -29.89 10.26
N ASN A 595 31.11 -30.57 9.94
CA ASN A 595 31.25 -32.03 10.05
C ASN A 595 31.81 -32.45 11.41
N ALA A 596 32.24 -31.52 12.25
CA ALA A 596 32.73 -31.86 13.58
C ALA A 596 31.61 -32.37 14.49
N ASP A 597 32.00 -33.18 15.47
CA ASP A 597 31.05 -33.58 16.53
C ASP A 597 30.72 -32.37 17.43
N PRO A 598 29.45 -32.14 17.75
CA PRO A 598 29.07 -31.12 18.72
C PRO A 598 29.68 -31.35 20.10
N LYS A 599 29.91 -30.29 20.83
CA LYS A 599 30.46 -30.30 22.19
C LYS A 599 29.82 -29.22 23.07
N ASP A 600 29.97 -29.41 24.38
CA ASP A 600 29.54 -28.38 25.32
C ASP A 600 30.47 -27.18 25.30
N VAL A 601 29.90 -25.99 25.55
CA VAL A 601 30.63 -24.73 25.73
C VAL A 601 30.06 -23.94 26.91
N SER A 602 30.91 -23.22 27.63
CA SER A 602 30.51 -22.33 28.72
C SER A 602 31.04 -20.92 28.47
N LEU A 603 30.16 -19.96 28.66
CA LEU A 603 30.39 -18.52 28.54
C LEU A 603 30.05 -17.85 29.87
N SER A 604 30.71 -16.72 30.18
CA SER A 604 30.40 -15.96 31.40
C SER A 604 30.49 -14.46 31.12
N PHE A 605 29.55 -13.72 31.66
CA PHE A 605 29.47 -12.26 31.55
C PHE A 605 29.30 -11.65 32.94
N ASP A 606 30.19 -10.71 33.30
CA ASP A 606 30.10 -9.91 34.50
C ASP A 606 29.38 -8.59 34.17
N LEU A 607 28.18 -8.41 34.73
CA LEU A 607 27.26 -7.33 34.39
C LEU A 607 27.13 -6.37 35.60
N LYS A 608 27.45 -5.10 35.39
CA LYS A 608 27.19 -4.06 36.39
C LYS A 608 25.77 -3.53 36.18
N CYS A 609 24.96 -3.65 37.24
CA CYS A 609 23.55 -3.29 37.24
C CYS A 609 23.30 -2.19 38.26
N ASP A 610 22.29 -1.36 38.04
CA ASP A 610 21.87 -0.32 38.98
C ASP A 610 20.43 -0.58 39.45
N ALA A 611 20.26 -0.92 40.72
CA ALA A 611 18.96 -1.21 41.30
C ALA A 611 18.05 0.03 41.46
N SER A 612 18.60 1.25 41.26
CA SER A 612 17.84 2.50 41.42
C SER A 612 17.13 2.92 40.12
N LEU A 613 17.40 2.28 38.97
CA LEU A 613 16.79 2.60 37.70
C LEU A 613 15.35 2.06 37.65
N ASP A 614 14.39 2.94 37.39
CA ASP A 614 12.99 2.57 37.17
C ASP A 614 12.77 2.16 35.68
N THR A 615 13.42 1.06 35.31
CA THR A 615 13.30 0.44 33.98
C THR A 615 13.44 -1.06 34.12
N TYR A 616 12.80 -1.83 33.24
CA TYR A 616 12.95 -3.29 33.25
C TYR A 616 14.29 -3.71 32.62
N GLU A 617 14.58 -3.28 31.40
CA GLU A 617 15.81 -3.66 30.69
C GLU A 617 16.98 -2.80 31.18
N LEU A 618 18.06 -3.45 31.60
CA LEU A 618 19.30 -2.82 32.03
C LEU A 618 20.41 -2.87 30.98
N GLY A 619 20.32 -3.82 30.04
CA GLY A 619 21.30 -3.93 28.99
C GLY A 619 21.13 -5.15 28.09
N ARG A 620 22.00 -5.23 27.10
CA ARG A 620 22.00 -6.26 26.07
C ARG A 620 23.41 -6.82 25.87
N ILE A 621 23.48 -8.11 25.59
CA ILE A 621 24.70 -8.81 25.21
C ILE A 621 24.53 -9.28 23.79
N ASP A 622 25.21 -8.64 22.85
CA ASP A 622 25.27 -9.07 21.45
C ASP A 622 26.36 -10.15 21.31
N PHE A 623 25.97 -11.39 21.06
CA PHE A 623 26.87 -12.52 20.95
C PHE A 623 27.78 -12.44 19.70
N ALA A 624 27.33 -11.75 18.67
CA ALA A 624 28.15 -11.57 17.47
C ALA A 624 29.34 -10.63 17.72
N SER A 625 29.12 -9.55 18.44
CA SER A 625 30.14 -8.53 18.68
C SER A 625 31.21 -8.92 19.71
N ASN A 626 30.93 -9.89 20.59
CA ASN A 626 31.84 -10.25 21.70
C ASN A 626 32.48 -11.64 21.55
N GLY A 627 32.29 -12.32 20.40
CA GLY A 627 32.85 -13.64 20.09
C GLY A 627 32.14 -14.82 20.76
N ALA A 628 31.01 -14.60 21.45
CA ALA A 628 30.23 -15.66 22.04
C ALA A 628 29.55 -16.50 20.97
N LEU A 629 28.99 -15.88 19.93
CA LEU A 629 28.37 -16.56 18.80
C LEU A 629 29.36 -17.49 18.10
N GLU A 630 30.60 -17.07 17.90
CA GLU A 630 31.65 -17.90 17.32
C GLU A 630 31.87 -19.19 18.13
N LYS A 631 32.00 -19.06 19.44
CA LYS A 631 32.21 -20.20 20.34
C LYS A 631 31.02 -21.16 20.35
N ILE A 632 29.79 -20.65 20.30
CA ILE A 632 28.56 -21.45 20.24
C ILE A 632 28.47 -22.17 18.89
N ALA A 633 28.70 -21.44 17.78
CA ALA A 633 28.65 -21.96 16.43
C ALA A 633 29.68 -23.09 16.21
N GLN A 634 30.93 -22.89 16.66
CA GLN A 634 31.96 -23.89 16.63
C GLN A 634 31.65 -25.11 17.56
N ALA A 635 31.05 -24.84 18.74
CA ALA A 635 30.67 -25.90 19.67
C ALA A 635 29.55 -26.78 19.12
N PHE A 636 28.57 -26.23 18.46
CA PHE A 636 27.47 -26.98 17.86
C PHE A 636 27.73 -27.47 16.44
N ALA A 637 28.87 -27.09 15.86
CA ALA A 637 29.24 -27.39 14.47
C ALA A 637 28.17 -26.83 13.50
N MET A 638 27.71 -25.60 13.72
CA MET A 638 26.69 -24.95 12.91
C MET A 638 27.06 -23.52 12.52
N GLN A 639 26.77 -23.14 11.29
CA GLN A 639 26.79 -21.73 10.90
C GLN A 639 25.71 -20.91 11.65
N PRO A 640 25.90 -19.61 11.89
CA PRO A 640 24.92 -18.77 12.59
C PRO A 640 23.49 -18.87 12.03
N ALA A 641 23.33 -18.86 10.70
CA ALA A 641 22.02 -18.97 10.09
C ALA A 641 21.33 -20.32 10.41
N THR A 642 22.09 -21.43 10.35
CA THR A 642 21.60 -22.75 10.74
C THR A 642 21.28 -22.82 12.22
N LEU A 643 22.08 -22.17 13.07
CA LEU A 643 21.85 -22.10 14.51
C LEU A 643 20.54 -21.37 14.82
N ALA A 644 20.29 -20.20 14.21
CA ALA A 644 19.05 -19.47 14.34
C ALA A 644 17.83 -20.27 13.85
N GLY A 645 17.93 -20.87 12.65
CA GLY A 645 16.86 -21.68 12.04
C GLY A 645 16.57 -23.00 12.78
N SER A 646 17.58 -23.55 13.47
CA SER A 646 17.42 -24.73 14.31
C SER A 646 16.89 -24.43 15.71
N THR A 647 16.98 -23.17 16.16
CA THR A 647 16.47 -22.76 17.47
C THR A 647 14.94 -22.70 17.43
N LEU A 648 14.32 -23.45 18.35
CA LEU A 648 12.87 -23.50 18.48
C LEU A 648 12.29 -22.11 18.81
N PRO A 649 11.05 -21.79 18.40
CA PRO A 649 10.40 -20.53 18.73
C PRO A 649 10.29 -20.33 20.23
N ILE A 650 10.56 -19.13 20.74
CA ILE A 650 10.46 -18.77 22.16
C ILE A 650 9.26 -17.84 22.30
N ALA A 651 8.33 -18.16 23.19
CA ALA A 651 7.14 -17.33 23.42
C ALA A 651 6.67 -17.39 24.86
N ALA A 652 6.17 -16.30 25.39
CA ALA A 652 5.64 -16.19 26.77
C ALA A 652 4.59 -17.26 27.08
N ASN A 653 4.66 -17.79 28.28
CA ASN A 653 3.72 -18.80 28.79
C ASN A 653 3.64 -20.09 27.95
N THR A 654 4.71 -20.41 27.23
CA THR A 654 4.84 -21.69 26.52
C THR A 654 5.93 -22.54 27.15
N GLU A 655 5.85 -23.84 26.97
CA GLU A 655 6.87 -24.80 27.36
C GLU A 655 7.43 -25.46 26.11
N GLN A 656 8.74 -25.50 26.00
CA GLN A 656 9.42 -26.22 24.94
C GLN A 656 9.93 -27.57 25.39
N LYS A 657 10.13 -28.46 24.39
CA LYS A 657 10.78 -29.74 24.60
C LYS A 657 11.95 -29.87 23.67
N PRO A 658 13.14 -30.24 24.16
CA PRO A 658 14.26 -30.60 23.28
C PRO A 658 13.82 -31.62 22.23
N ALA A 659 14.20 -31.41 20.98
CA ALA A 659 13.86 -32.27 19.86
C ALA A 659 15.10 -32.55 19.01
N GLU A 660 15.12 -33.69 18.35
CA GLU A 660 16.23 -34.10 17.47
C GLU A 660 16.47 -33.08 16.36
N GLY A 661 17.71 -32.68 16.16
CA GLY A 661 18.11 -31.66 15.18
C GLY A 661 17.74 -30.23 15.55
N LYS A 662 17.20 -29.97 16.73
CA LYS A 662 16.76 -28.66 17.18
C LYS A 662 17.52 -28.16 18.41
N ILE A 663 17.52 -26.85 18.58
CA ILE A 663 18.08 -26.15 19.73
C ILE A 663 16.92 -25.61 20.58
N ALA A 664 16.86 -26.04 21.83
CA ALA A 664 15.93 -25.49 22.81
C ALA A 664 16.65 -24.44 23.67
N PHE A 665 16.00 -23.30 23.91
CA PHE A 665 16.47 -22.30 24.86
C PHE A 665 15.90 -22.60 26.25
N GLY A 666 16.69 -22.51 27.30
CA GLY A 666 16.28 -22.85 28.65
C GLY A 666 17.02 -22.05 29.71
N LEU A 667 16.61 -22.28 30.96
CA LEU A 667 17.30 -21.81 32.18
C LEU A 667 17.86 -23.02 32.92
N GLN A 668 19.19 -23.12 33.07
CA GLN A 668 19.80 -24.08 33.93
C GLN A 668 19.64 -23.65 35.39
N GLN A 669 18.93 -24.44 36.17
CA GLN A 669 18.63 -24.21 37.58
C GLN A 669 19.80 -24.62 38.49
N PRO A 670 19.83 -24.19 39.78
CA PRO A 670 20.92 -24.50 40.73
C PRO A 670 21.14 -26.00 40.94
N ASP A 671 20.10 -26.83 40.82
CA ASP A 671 20.18 -28.28 40.93
C ASP A 671 20.71 -28.97 39.69
N GLY A 672 21.01 -28.20 38.63
CA GLY A 672 21.50 -28.68 37.34
C GLY A 672 20.42 -29.09 36.34
N SER A 673 19.14 -29.09 36.74
CA SER A 673 18.02 -29.30 35.83
C SER A 673 17.86 -28.10 34.89
N ILE A 674 17.19 -28.28 33.75
CA ILE A 674 16.91 -27.22 32.81
C ILE A 674 15.42 -27.02 32.68
N ALA A 675 14.98 -25.78 32.94
CA ALA A 675 13.62 -25.35 32.73
C ALA A 675 13.45 -24.82 31.29
N TYR A 676 12.32 -25.14 30.67
CA TYR A 676 11.95 -24.71 29.32
C TYR A 676 10.59 -24.02 29.27
N ASN A 677 9.98 -23.76 30.41
CA ASN A 677 8.71 -23.04 30.56
C ASN A 677 9.01 -21.54 30.70
N TYR A 678 8.77 -20.80 29.65
CA TYR A 678 9.09 -19.37 29.58
C TYR A 678 8.15 -18.53 30.42
N THR A 679 8.70 -17.65 31.26
CA THR A 679 7.98 -16.78 32.18
C THR A 679 8.14 -15.30 31.90
N ALA A 680 8.99 -14.94 30.91
CA ALA A 680 9.09 -13.63 30.27
C ALA A 680 8.65 -13.73 28.80
N ASN A 681 8.68 -12.63 28.01
CA ASN A 681 8.19 -12.61 26.62
C ASN A 681 8.93 -13.63 25.74
N VAL A 682 10.27 -13.63 25.78
CA VAL A 682 11.14 -14.56 25.06
C VAL A 682 12.25 -15.08 25.99
N GLY A 683 11.89 -15.42 27.24
CA GLY A 683 12.86 -15.85 28.24
C GLY A 683 12.28 -16.15 29.61
N PHE A 684 12.99 -15.77 30.68
CA PHE A 684 12.70 -16.19 32.05
C PHE A 684 12.81 -15.05 33.04
N TRP A 685 11.83 -14.94 33.95
CA TRP A 685 11.99 -14.31 35.24
C TRP A 685 12.66 -15.31 36.19
N CYS A 686 13.54 -14.82 37.06
CA CYS A 686 14.34 -15.64 37.94
C CYS A 686 14.26 -15.18 39.39
N SER A 687 14.20 -16.16 40.32
CA SER A 687 14.36 -15.91 41.75
C SER A 687 15.79 -15.44 42.09
N ALA A 688 15.99 -15.02 43.32
CA ALA A 688 17.30 -14.61 43.83
C ALA A 688 18.34 -15.77 43.77
N GLU A 689 17.91 -17.00 43.80
CA GLU A 689 18.74 -18.21 43.74
C GLU A 689 19.00 -18.64 42.27
N GLY A 690 18.41 -17.97 41.28
CA GLY A 690 18.57 -18.29 39.87
C GLY A 690 17.65 -19.44 39.39
N GLN A 691 16.56 -19.69 40.09
CA GLN A 691 15.50 -20.62 39.68
C GLN A 691 14.48 -19.90 38.78
N VAL A 692 13.75 -20.66 37.95
CA VAL A 692 12.63 -20.10 37.21
C VAL A 692 11.56 -19.59 38.19
N ASP A 693 11.08 -18.38 37.92
CA ASP A 693 10.04 -17.73 38.72
C ASP A 693 9.10 -16.96 37.76
N ASN A 694 8.01 -16.45 38.25
CA ASN A 694 7.08 -15.60 37.54
C ASN A 694 7.32 -14.14 37.94
N TRP A 695 6.96 -13.23 37.05
CA TRP A 695 6.96 -11.81 37.39
C TRP A 695 6.20 -11.56 38.68
N GLY A 696 6.89 -11.05 39.67
CA GLY A 696 6.35 -10.88 41.02
C GLY A 696 7.43 -10.38 41.99
N ASP A 697 7.10 -10.33 43.29
CA ASP A 697 7.99 -9.80 44.35
C ASP A 697 9.13 -10.75 44.74
N THR A 698 9.15 -11.95 44.12
CA THR A 698 10.18 -12.98 44.32
C THR A 698 11.16 -13.09 43.16
N ALA A 699 10.87 -12.43 42.04
CA ALA A 699 11.68 -12.47 40.82
C ALA A 699 12.45 -11.15 40.60
N PRO A 700 13.64 -10.98 41.19
CA PRO A 700 14.41 -9.73 41.08
C PRO A 700 15.00 -9.46 39.69
N VAL A 701 15.26 -10.50 38.91
CA VAL A 701 15.96 -10.37 37.62
C VAL A 701 15.31 -11.20 36.52
N PHE A 702 15.54 -10.81 35.27
CA PHE A 702 15.11 -11.57 34.10
C PHE A 702 16.16 -11.53 32.98
N PHE A 703 15.99 -12.42 32.03
CA PHE A 703 16.68 -12.36 30.74
C PHE A 703 15.78 -12.85 29.61
N GLU A 704 16.02 -12.34 28.41
CA GLU A 704 15.30 -12.67 27.17
C GLU A 704 16.31 -12.88 26.04
N TYR A 705 16.02 -13.79 25.12
CA TYR A 705 16.90 -14.13 24.01
C TYR A 705 16.21 -14.01 22.67
N ASP A 706 16.72 -13.12 21.85
CA ASP A 706 16.36 -13.03 20.44
C ASP A 706 17.28 -13.97 19.64
N LYS A 707 16.69 -15.08 19.17
CA LYS A 707 17.40 -16.11 18.43
C LYS A 707 17.86 -15.68 17.03
N ASP A 708 17.23 -14.67 16.42
CA ASP A 708 17.47 -14.25 15.07
C ASP A 708 18.58 -13.18 15.01
N SER A 709 18.66 -12.31 16.00
CA SER A 709 19.73 -11.32 16.16
C SER A 709 20.89 -11.80 17.06
N PHE A 710 20.74 -12.95 17.74
CA PHE A 710 21.70 -13.46 18.75
C PHE A 710 21.97 -12.47 19.89
N VAL A 711 20.96 -11.74 20.28
CA VAL A 711 21.03 -10.77 21.38
C VAL A 711 20.34 -11.34 22.61
N LEU A 712 21.01 -11.28 23.76
CA LEU A 712 20.45 -11.60 25.04
C LEU A 712 20.27 -10.30 25.85
N SER A 713 19.02 -9.91 26.07
CA SER A 713 18.64 -8.80 26.96
C SER A 713 18.62 -9.29 28.39
N TYR A 714 19.02 -8.44 29.32
CA TYR A 714 18.91 -8.70 30.74
C TYR A 714 18.39 -7.48 31.49
N GLY A 715 17.77 -7.73 32.63
CA GLY A 715 17.19 -6.65 33.39
C GLY A 715 16.70 -7.08 34.76
N HIS A 716 15.93 -6.20 35.39
CA HIS A 716 15.46 -6.37 36.73
C HIS A 716 14.02 -5.90 36.95
N ARG A 717 13.49 -6.23 38.11
CA ARG A 717 12.27 -5.61 38.60
C ARG A 717 12.64 -4.54 39.63
N PHE A 718 12.34 -3.28 39.30
CA PHE A 718 12.55 -2.13 40.17
C PHE A 718 11.84 -2.35 41.52
N GLY A 719 12.52 -2.03 42.60
CA GLY A 719 12.03 -2.23 43.99
C GLY A 719 12.13 -3.66 44.54
N VAL A 720 12.43 -4.65 43.71
CA VAL A 720 12.63 -6.06 44.10
C VAL A 720 14.11 -6.45 44.10
N SER A 721 14.86 -6.07 43.06
CA SER A 721 16.32 -6.20 43.04
C SER A 721 16.96 -5.30 44.10
N LYS A 722 18.05 -5.76 44.71
CA LYS A 722 18.66 -5.07 45.87
C LYS A 722 20.09 -4.64 45.55
N ALA A 723 20.39 -3.38 45.83
CA ALA A 723 21.76 -2.85 45.71
C ALA A 723 22.72 -3.66 46.62
N GLY A 724 23.95 -3.87 46.15
CA GLY A 724 24.96 -4.67 46.79
C GLY A 724 24.80 -6.17 46.64
N THR A 725 23.76 -6.65 45.96
CA THR A 725 23.50 -8.08 45.74
C THR A 725 24.02 -8.55 44.39
N LYS A 726 24.56 -9.78 44.36
CA LYS A 726 24.91 -10.46 43.09
C LYS A 726 23.88 -11.55 42.82
N TYR A 727 23.22 -11.45 41.66
CA TYR A 727 22.35 -12.50 41.13
C TYR A 727 23.10 -13.28 40.05
N VAL A 728 22.98 -14.60 40.05
CA VAL A 728 23.62 -15.45 39.02
C VAL A 728 22.56 -16.28 38.35
N VAL A 729 22.36 -16.07 37.07
CA VAL A 729 21.42 -16.84 36.27
C VAL A 729 22.15 -17.49 35.07
N LYS A 730 21.66 -18.64 34.61
CA LYS A 730 22.33 -19.46 33.60
C LYS A 730 21.42 -19.79 32.42
N PRO A 731 21.17 -18.81 31.48
CA PRO A 731 20.62 -19.16 30.17
C PRO A 731 21.40 -20.28 29.52
N VAL A 732 20.71 -21.19 28.84
CA VAL A 732 21.35 -22.30 28.13
C VAL A 732 20.69 -22.61 26.79
N LEU A 733 21.49 -22.79 25.76
CA LEU A 733 21.05 -23.36 24.49
C LEU A 733 21.38 -24.86 24.52
N VAL A 734 20.39 -25.69 24.22
CA VAL A 734 20.52 -27.17 24.29
C VAL A 734 20.26 -27.73 22.89
N TYR A 735 21.31 -28.18 22.23
CA TYR A 735 21.24 -28.84 20.93
C TYR A 735 21.12 -30.33 21.10
N THR A 736 20.13 -30.96 20.46
CA THR A 736 19.94 -32.41 20.48
C THR A 736 20.37 -33.02 19.13
N LYS A 737 21.34 -33.94 19.16
CA LYS A 737 21.84 -34.65 17.96
C LYS A 737 22.16 -36.09 18.29
N GLY A 738 21.58 -37.04 17.56
CA GLY A 738 21.79 -38.47 17.76
C GLY A 738 21.36 -38.96 19.14
N GLY A 739 20.28 -38.37 19.69
CA GLY A 739 19.77 -38.67 21.04
C GLY A 739 20.63 -38.12 22.18
N LYS A 740 21.71 -37.39 21.91
CA LYS A 740 22.55 -36.70 22.90
C LYS A 740 22.24 -35.22 22.94
N GLN A 741 22.42 -34.59 24.09
CA GLN A 741 22.27 -33.17 24.30
C GLN A 741 23.61 -32.50 24.52
N TYR A 742 23.86 -31.41 23.79
CA TYR A 742 25.04 -30.58 23.88
C TYR A 742 24.60 -29.18 24.34
N LYS A 743 25.36 -28.55 25.25
CA LYS A 743 24.93 -27.34 25.96
C LYS A 743 25.88 -26.20 25.69
N ALA A 744 25.34 -25.04 25.36
CA ALA A 744 26.02 -23.76 25.47
C ALA A 744 25.45 -23.04 26.71
N THR A 745 26.17 -23.13 27.83
CA THR A 745 25.74 -22.53 29.12
C THR A 745 26.30 -21.12 29.22
N ILE A 746 25.44 -20.15 29.44
CA ILE A 746 25.77 -18.73 29.53
C ILE A 746 25.54 -18.31 30.99
N THR A 747 26.60 -17.95 31.68
CA THR A 747 26.50 -17.46 33.08
C THR A 747 26.44 -15.94 33.10
N LEU A 748 25.35 -15.39 33.59
CA LEU A 748 25.20 -13.95 33.80
C LEU A 748 25.44 -13.66 35.29
N ASN A 749 26.51 -12.92 35.57
CA ASN A 749 26.86 -12.45 36.91
C ASN A 749 26.36 -10.99 37.02
N MET A 750 25.16 -10.80 37.49
CA MET A 750 24.51 -9.49 37.62
C MET A 750 24.83 -8.88 38.99
N GLN A 751 25.74 -7.90 39.01
CA GLN A 751 26.15 -7.21 40.25
C GLN A 751 25.41 -5.88 40.37
N PHE A 752 24.51 -5.81 41.31
CA PHE A 752 23.72 -4.61 41.65
C PHE A 752 24.37 -3.78 42.74
#